data_d1235ff95e2b8767311b7be03b084f17
#
_entry.id   d1235ff95e2b8767311b7be03b084f17
#
_cell.length_a   1.000
_cell.length_b   1.000
_cell.length_c   1.000
_cell.angle_alpha   90.00
_cell.angle_beta   90.00
_cell.angle_gamma   90.00
#
_symmetry.space_group_name_H-M   'P 1'
#
loop_
_entity.id
_entity.type
_entity.pdbx_description
1 polymer ?
#
loop_
_entity_poly.entity_id
_entity_poly.type
_entity_poly.pdbx_seq_one_letter_code
_entity_poly.pdbx_strand_id
1 'polypeptide(L)'
;MIELGSKARVLVNWNVSMYDYSKDKEKEIVSKISKKYSIPKEKIRVSPQFLTVGENGEDLSVTTEIIQNIQDPIFQQKLFKEYLSLNDIKDYDFERISAIDAEINAKIDYQVYDKYRRYCVKWVKWDNFLSYGSDNFFDFTKMKGLVLLSGEPANQSGKTTFAIDLLHFLLYGKTTKVDTLAKVFNKHIPNATQVLVEGCITIDGEDYIIKRTITRPALSKRSAKSKVSQKVEYYKIIGDTQTELEEYVDNQQEENSVQTNKVIKEAIGRESDFDLIMSISETTLDELVKKKEAERGRLLSRWIGLLPIEEKEALAREKFNSEIKPSLISNLYSSASVTEERDAFLMRIETLTKDNAKLEEENKKTDTTIANLEQTKQTLSNAKKGIDTELAKIDIATLSKQMEECLIQGKTKKNEHDNIVKELKELENIEFSIEEYESTQKKLNEATTRLAVLGEKYSSTKQQIEKLKKSEYCPTCGRKLDNVDNSSMIETLSKELSSIGEDGRKAREESNALSKQMEELKNKRLKYEERNKIEVKQAALELNLERLRSEYKDLASKKKEYEKNSEAIDKNNEIELQIRNTDELIRSNRECFQNNLQIIARNKSDVESYKGEIKKREDILKRIAEEEKLVKNWKIYLDLVGKNGITKMVLRKALPIINAQLVQLLSDVCDFDIEVAINSKNDVVFNLIKDGVRSDLNSGSGFELTASALALRAVLADMSTIPRMCGVVLDEVWGRVARDNYDNMRHLIEKISKSYEWMFLISHLNEVKDWCESNVVVTKENNISKIAMKC
;
A
#
# COMPACT_ATOMS: atom_id res chain seq x y z
N MET A 1 18.55 -32.18 38.66
CA MET A 1 17.28 -32.46 38.02
C MET A 1 16.21 -31.64 38.73
N ILE A 2 15.60 -30.70 38.05
CA ILE A 2 14.46 -29.94 38.57
C ILE A 2 13.23 -30.83 38.29
N GLU A 3 12.65 -31.42 39.33
CA GLU A 3 11.35 -32.12 39.25
C GLU A 3 10.28 -31.03 39.05
N LEU A 4 9.90 -30.78 37.83
CA LEU A 4 8.75 -29.98 37.49
C LEU A 4 7.47 -30.77 37.83
N GLY A 5 6.71 -30.31 38.82
CA GLY A 5 5.45 -30.96 39.22
C GLY A 5 4.48 -31.09 38.04
N SER A 6 3.53 -32.05 38.17
CA SER A 6 2.58 -32.43 37.10
C SER A 6 1.72 -31.27 36.53
N LYS A 7 1.66 -30.14 37.20
CA LYS A 7 0.94 -28.91 36.80
C LYS A 7 1.82 -27.87 36.10
N ALA A 8 3.14 -28.05 36.06
CA ALA A 8 4.05 -27.07 35.47
C ALA A 8 3.88 -26.97 33.94
N ARG A 9 3.80 -25.78 33.44
CA ARG A 9 3.88 -25.47 31.99
C ARG A 9 5.30 -24.96 31.69
N VAL A 10 5.90 -25.42 30.60
CA VAL A 10 7.24 -25.04 30.17
C VAL A 10 7.13 -24.09 28.98
N LEU A 11 7.65 -22.90 29.13
CA LEU A 11 7.83 -21.95 28.04
C LEU A 11 9.28 -22.01 27.59
N VAL A 12 9.50 -22.29 26.32
CA VAL A 12 10.81 -22.33 25.69
C VAL A 12 10.98 -21.09 24.84
N ASN A 13 11.81 -20.16 25.26
CA ASN A 13 12.21 -19.03 24.45
C ASN A 13 13.26 -19.52 23.43
N TRP A 14 12.91 -19.53 22.17
CA TRP A 14 13.76 -19.98 21.08
C TRP A 14 14.24 -18.80 20.24
N ASN A 15 15.52 -18.40 20.47
CA ASN A 15 16.14 -17.40 19.62
C ASN A 15 16.41 -17.99 18.25
N VAL A 16 15.78 -17.47 17.21
CA VAL A 16 15.82 -18.01 15.86
C VAL A 16 15.85 -16.86 14.85
N SER A 17 16.66 -17.05 13.78
CA SER A 17 16.60 -16.17 12.62
C SER A 17 15.27 -16.39 11.87
N MET A 18 14.73 -15.34 11.28
CA MET A 18 13.49 -15.44 10.49
C MET A 18 13.58 -16.50 9.37
N TYR A 19 14.77 -16.74 8.80
CA TYR A 19 15.02 -17.75 7.75
C TYR A 19 15.12 -19.18 8.28
N ASP A 20 15.49 -19.33 9.56
CA ASP A 20 15.64 -20.64 10.22
C ASP A 20 14.38 -21.14 10.89
N TYR A 21 13.39 -20.26 11.07
CA TYR A 21 12.13 -20.64 11.68
C TYR A 21 11.28 -21.49 10.74
N SER A 22 10.76 -22.60 11.24
CA SER A 22 9.67 -23.36 10.65
C SER A 22 8.82 -23.98 11.74
N LYS A 23 7.53 -24.14 11.48
CA LYS A 23 6.62 -24.86 12.39
C LYS A 23 7.05 -26.29 12.66
N ASP A 24 7.69 -26.91 11.72
CA ASP A 24 8.19 -28.28 11.87
C ASP A 24 9.39 -28.34 12.82
N LYS A 25 10.29 -27.35 12.75
CA LYS A 25 11.37 -27.21 13.74
C LYS A 25 10.82 -26.92 15.15
N GLU A 26 9.78 -26.11 15.26
CA GLU A 26 9.07 -25.86 16.53
C GLU A 26 8.50 -27.15 17.10
N LYS A 27 7.78 -27.93 16.30
CA LYS A 27 7.26 -29.27 16.69
C LYS A 27 8.40 -30.23 17.09
N GLU A 28 9.52 -30.16 16.39
CA GLU A 28 10.72 -30.95 16.71
C GLU A 28 11.30 -30.56 18.07
N ILE A 29 11.39 -29.25 18.39
CA ILE A 29 11.83 -28.74 19.69
C ILE A 29 10.92 -29.24 20.79
N VAL A 30 9.60 -29.09 20.62
CA VAL A 30 8.61 -29.61 21.56
C VAL A 30 8.79 -31.12 21.79
N SER A 31 8.98 -31.89 20.72
CA SER A 31 9.18 -33.32 20.78
C SER A 31 10.47 -33.72 21.51
N LYS A 32 11.59 -32.99 21.22
CA LYS A 32 12.88 -33.21 21.88
C LYS A 32 12.80 -32.92 23.38
N ILE A 33 12.15 -31.80 23.77
CA ILE A 33 11.99 -31.42 25.18
C ILE A 33 11.07 -32.39 25.89
N SER A 34 9.94 -32.77 25.26
CA SER A 34 9.00 -33.75 25.78
C SER A 34 9.69 -35.08 26.10
N LYS A 35 10.51 -35.59 25.16
CA LYS A 35 11.29 -36.83 25.34
C LYS A 35 12.38 -36.69 26.39
N LYS A 36 13.11 -35.58 26.42
CA LYS A 36 14.27 -35.37 27.31
C LYS A 36 13.84 -35.20 28.77
N TYR A 37 12.72 -34.52 29.01
CA TYR A 37 12.27 -34.17 30.36
C TYR A 37 10.99 -34.88 30.79
N SER A 38 10.45 -35.80 29.97
CA SER A 38 9.23 -36.54 30.22
C SER A 38 8.01 -35.65 30.51
N ILE A 39 7.93 -34.50 29.83
CA ILE A 39 6.86 -33.52 29.97
C ILE A 39 5.86 -33.74 28.84
N PRO A 40 4.52 -33.80 29.11
CA PRO A 40 3.53 -33.87 28.03
C PRO A 40 3.68 -32.72 27.03
N LYS A 41 3.55 -33.00 25.73
CA LYS A 41 3.71 -32.01 24.68
C LYS A 41 2.79 -30.81 24.81
N GLU A 42 1.57 -31.03 25.31
CA GLU A 42 0.54 -30.01 25.54
C GLU A 42 0.94 -28.97 26.62
N LYS A 43 1.96 -29.30 27.43
CA LYS A 43 2.47 -28.45 28.51
C LYS A 43 3.73 -27.67 28.10
N ILE A 44 4.24 -27.92 26.90
CA ILE A 44 5.44 -27.26 26.36
C ILE A 44 4.98 -26.24 25.31
N ARG A 45 5.31 -24.99 25.52
CA ARG A 45 5.14 -23.91 24.55
C ARG A 45 6.50 -23.40 24.10
N VAL A 46 6.69 -23.27 22.80
CA VAL A 46 7.87 -22.63 22.23
C VAL A 46 7.45 -21.21 21.85
N SER A 47 8.21 -20.22 22.33
CA SER A 47 8.06 -18.81 21.97
C SER A 47 9.28 -18.43 21.14
N PRO A 48 9.17 -18.38 19.81
CA PRO A 48 10.29 -17.93 18.99
C PRO A 48 10.57 -16.45 19.25
N GLN A 49 11.82 -16.17 19.58
CA GLN A 49 12.36 -14.81 19.74
C GLN A 49 13.19 -14.54 18.48
N PHE A 50 12.64 -13.74 17.58
CA PHE A 50 13.32 -13.46 16.33
C PHE A 50 14.48 -12.48 16.56
N LEU A 51 15.67 -12.88 16.12
CA LEU A 51 16.86 -12.04 16.18
C LEU A 51 16.70 -10.88 15.20
N THR A 52 16.85 -9.65 15.72
CA THR A 52 16.71 -8.40 14.96
C THR A 52 17.97 -8.01 14.19
N VAL A 53 19.03 -8.77 14.32
CA VAL A 53 20.35 -8.46 13.75
C VAL A 53 20.78 -9.63 12.88
N GLY A 54 21.16 -9.37 11.62
CA GLY A 54 21.81 -10.34 10.75
C GLY A 54 23.16 -10.77 11.33
N GLU A 55 23.69 -11.92 10.92
CA GLU A 55 24.99 -12.44 11.43
C GLU A 55 26.17 -11.46 11.26
N ASN A 56 26.02 -10.41 10.42
CA ASN A 56 27.03 -9.37 10.17
C ASN A 56 26.74 -8.01 10.83
N GLY A 57 25.79 -7.91 11.75
CA GLY A 57 25.51 -6.66 12.48
C GLY A 57 24.81 -5.58 11.66
N GLU A 58 24.25 -5.90 10.50
CA GLU A 58 23.47 -4.96 9.68
C GLU A 58 22.07 -4.78 10.27
N ASP A 59 21.75 -3.51 10.50
CA ASP A 59 20.50 -3.09 11.12
C ASP A 59 19.32 -3.36 10.17
N LEU A 60 18.38 -4.19 10.59
CA LEU A 60 17.16 -4.55 9.86
C LEU A 60 16.14 -3.38 9.76
N SER A 61 16.57 -2.17 10.10
CA SER A 61 15.80 -0.93 9.99
C SER A 61 15.49 -0.49 8.55
N VAL A 62 16.21 -1.03 7.56
CA VAL A 62 16.08 -0.66 6.12
C VAL A 62 14.66 -0.84 5.56
N THR A 63 13.84 -1.61 6.21
CA THR A 63 12.51 -1.98 5.72
C THR A 63 11.40 -1.07 6.21
N THR A 64 11.51 -0.63 7.43
CA THR A 64 10.66 0.47 7.94
C THR A 64 10.96 1.74 7.14
N GLU A 65 12.21 1.89 6.70
CA GLU A 65 12.69 2.97 5.85
C GLU A 65 11.96 3.05 4.49
N ILE A 66 11.60 1.91 3.88
CA ILE A 66 10.90 1.92 2.58
C ILE A 66 9.46 2.44 2.73
N ILE A 67 8.72 1.96 3.72
CA ILE A 67 7.34 2.40 3.94
C ILE A 67 7.31 3.84 4.45
N GLN A 68 8.26 4.23 5.29
CA GLN A 68 8.39 5.59 5.80
C GLN A 68 8.85 6.58 4.74
N ASN A 69 9.71 6.16 3.81
CA ASN A 69 10.29 7.03 2.79
C ASN A 69 9.65 6.90 1.40
N ILE A 70 8.61 6.08 1.25
CA ILE A 70 7.94 5.89 -0.06
C ILE A 70 7.36 7.19 -0.62
N GLN A 71 7.07 8.15 0.24
CA GLN A 71 6.58 9.46 -0.13
C GLN A 71 7.71 10.44 -0.50
N ASP A 72 8.97 10.13 -0.15
CA ASP A 72 10.13 10.94 -0.53
C ASP A 72 10.43 10.78 -2.04
N PRO A 73 10.39 11.88 -2.83
CA PRO A 73 10.73 11.85 -4.26
C PRO A 73 12.12 11.30 -4.55
N ILE A 74 13.11 11.56 -3.70
CA ILE A 74 14.49 11.06 -3.87
C ILE A 74 14.50 9.53 -3.70
N PHE A 75 13.76 9.02 -2.73
CA PHE A 75 13.64 7.58 -2.52
C PHE A 75 12.89 6.91 -3.67
N GLN A 76 11.85 7.54 -4.21
CA GLN A 76 11.11 7.05 -5.37
C GLN A 76 12.01 6.92 -6.60
N GLN A 77 12.93 7.86 -6.82
CA GLN A 77 13.91 7.77 -7.92
C GLN A 77 14.87 6.58 -7.78
N LYS A 78 15.22 6.20 -6.55
CA LYS A 78 15.99 4.96 -6.31
C LYS A 78 15.17 3.73 -6.72
N LEU A 79 13.90 3.72 -6.37
CA LEU A 79 12.98 2.64 -6.76
C LEU A 79 12.76 2.58 -8.28
N PHE A 80 12.74 3.72 -8.98
CA PHE A 80 12.68 3.76 -10.44
C PHE A 80 13.89 3.07 -11.06
N LYS A 81 15.10 3.41 -10.61
CA LYS A 81 16.33 2.77 -11.09
C LYS A 81 16.32 1.27 -10.84
N GLU A 82 15.91 0.87 -9.66
CA GLU A 82 15.80 -0.52 -9.28
C GLU A 82 14.81 -1.27 -10.18
N TYR A 83 13.62 -0.70 -10.40
CA TYR A 83 12.60 -1.29 -11.27
C TYR A 83 13.09 -1.45 -12.71
N LEU A 84 13.73 -0.42 -13.26
CA LEU A 84 14.27 -0.43 -14.62
C LEU A 84 15.35 -1.51 -14.78
N SER A 85 16.22 -1.64 -13.77
CA SER A 85 17.24 -2.68 -13.73
C SER A 85 16.65 -4.09 -13.64
N LEU A 86 15.64 -4.28 -12.77
CA LEU A 86 14.98 -5.57 -12.54
C LEU A 86 14.22 -6.09 -13.77
N ASN A 87 13.66 -5.19 -14.57
CA ASN A 87 12.85 -5.55 -15.73
C ASN A 87 13.63 -5.49 -17.04
N ASP A 88 14.95 -5.36 -16.98
CA ASP A 88 15.84 -5.31 -18.15
C ASP A 88 15.42 -4.25 -19.19
N ILE A 89 14.87 -3.13 -18.71
CA ILE A 89 14.48 -2.02 -19.57
C ILE A 89 15.75 -1.31 -20.01
N LYS A 90 16.03 -1.35 -21.31
CA LYS A 90 17.20 -0.75 -21.94
C LYS A 90 16.79 0.48 -22.73
N ASP A 91 17.79 1.30 -23.07
CA ASP A 91 17.64 2.44 -23.96
C ASP A 91 16.58 3.44 -23.44
N TYR A 92 16.83 3.95 -22.22
CA TYR A 92 16.06 5.01 -21.58
C TYR A 92 16.98 6.16 -21.14
N ASP A 93 16.39 7.33 -21.05
CA ASP A 93 17.05 8.52 -20.51
C ASP A 93 16.51 8.76 -19.09
N PHE A 94 17.31 8.36 -18.09
CA PHE A 94 16.89 8.49 -16.69
C PHE A 94 16.78 9.94 -16.22
N GLU A 95 17.61 10.85 -16.75
CA GLU A 95 17.53 12.28 -16.41
C GLU A 95 16.21 12.86 -16.87
N ARG A 96 15.78 12.46 -18.06
CA ARG A 96 14.49 12.88 -18.62
C ARG A 96 13.29 12.28 -17.86
N ILE A 97 13.38 11.01 -17.47
CA ILE A 97 12.38 10.36 -16.60
C ILE A 97 12.30 11.09 -15.26
N SER A 98 13.44 11.43 -14.66
CA SER A 98 13.50 12.18 -13.40
C SER A 98 12.93 13.60 -13.53
N ALA A 99 13.14 14.26 -14.67
CA ALA A 99 12.54 15.56 -14.94
C ALA A 99 11.01 15.48 -15.07
N ILE A 100 10.50 14.45 -15.75
CA ILE A 100 9.06 14.17 -15.81
C ILE A 100 8.49 13.95 -14.41
N ASP A 101 9.17 13.12 -13.59
CA ASP A 101 8.76 12.87 -12.21
C ASP A 101 8.74 14.14 -11.36
N ALA A 102 9.77 14.99 -11.47
CA ALA A 102 9.84 16.25 -10.75
C ALA A 102 8.69 17.20 -11.12
N GLU A 103 8.32 17.25 -12.40
CA GLU A 103 7.21 18.07 -12.88
C GLU A 103 5.85 17.55 -12.35
N ILE A 104 5.65 16.26 -12.34
CA ILE A 104 4.42 15.65 -11.79
C ILE A 104 4.39 15.83 -10.27
N ASN A 105 5.52 15.63 -9.57
CA ASN A 105 5.65 15.84 -8.14
C ASN A 105 5.26 17.24 -7.68
N ALA A 106 5.61 18.26 -8.46
CA ALA A 106 5.26 19.65 -8.15
C ALA A 106 3.75 19.91 -8.08
N LYS A 107 2.94 19.02 -8.64
CA LYS A 107 1.46 19.10 -8.62
C LYS A 107 0.83 18.31 -7.46
N ILE A 108 1.60 17.51 -6.74
CA ILE A 108 1.13 16.68 -5.65
C ILE A 108 1.31 17.41 -4.32
N ASP A 109 0.24 17.53 -3.58
CA ASP A 109 0.31 18.01 -2.20
C ASP A 109 0.63 16.84 -1.25
N TYR A 110 1.92 16.63 -1.01
CA TYR A 110 2.37 15.59 -0.09
C TYR A 110 1.90 15.80 1.35
N GLN A 111 1.51 17.01 1.74
CA GLN A 111 1.02 17.27 3.10
C GLN A 111 -0.29 16.54 3.40
N VAL A 112 -1.09 16.27 2.34
CA VAL A 112 -2.35 15.51 2.46
C VAL A 112 -2.07 14.03 2.77
N TYR A 113 -0.89 13.50 2.36
CA TYR A 113 -0.53 12.08 2.52
C TYR A 113 0.43 11.82 3.67
N ASP A 114 1.04 12.87 4.20
CA ASP A 114 2.31 12.81 4.92
C ASP A 114 2.19 12.46 6.39
N LYS A 115 1.03 11.97 6.88
CA LYS A 115 0.95 11.77 8.31
C LYS A 115 0.25 10.46 8.66
N TYR A 116 1.09 9.47 9.03
CA TYR A 116 0.65 8.50 10.02
C TYR A 116 0.08 9.28 11.20
N ARG A 117 -1.22 9.36 11.29
CA ARG A 117 -1.91 10.06 12.38
C ARG A 117 -2.60 9.04 13.24
N ARG A 118 -2.30 9.09 14.51
CA ARG A 118 -3.06 8.36 15.52
C ARG A 118 -4.01 9.34 16.17
N TYR A 119 -5.29 9.07 16.10
CA TYR A 119 -6.27 9.89 16.80
C TYR A 119 -6.97 9.07 17.87
N CYS A 120 -7.27 9.74 18.99
CA CYS A 120 -7.93 9.14 20.12
C CYS A 120 -9.21 9.89 20.45
N VAL A 121 -10.30 9.16 20.60
CA VAL A 121 -11.53 9.74 21.12
C VAL A 121 -11.38 9.86 22.64
N LYS A 122 -11.42 11.07 23.20
CA LYS A 122 -11.33 11.30 24.64
C LYS A 122 -12.66 11.10 25.33
N TRP A 123 -13.69 11.77 24.83
CA TRP A 123 -15.03 11.65 25.37
C TRP A 123 -16.06 11.91 24.28
N VAL A 124 -17.28 11.42 24.50
CA VAL A 124 -18.45 11.67 23.64
C VAL A 124 -19.64 11.99 24.53
N LYS A 125 -20.39 13.02 24.13
CA LYS A 125 -21.74 13.35 24.64
C LYS A 125 -22.76 13.16 23.54
N TRP A 126 -23.92 12.63 23.89
CA TRP A 126 -24.98 12.47 22.91
C TRP A 126 -26.38 12.51 23.50
N ASP A 127 -27.31 13.02 22.70
CA ASP A 127 -28.73 13.14 23.04
C ASP A 127 -29.59 12.58 21.93
N ASN A 128 -30.61 11.79 22.33
CA ASN A 128 -31.68 11.26 21.47
C ASN A 128 -31.19 10.45 20.26
N PHE A 129 -30.01 9.85 20.37
CA PHE A 129 -29.36 9.13 19.29
C PHE A 129 -29.75 7.66 19.30
N LEU A 130 -30.46 7.21 18.25
CA LEU A 130 -30.93 5.83 18.02
C LEU A 130 -31.69 5.26 19.23
N SER A 131 -31.05 4.41 20.04
CA SER A 131 -31.66 3.80 21.24
C SER A 131 -31.44 4.60 22.50
N TYR A 132 -30.59 5.63 22.48
CA TYR A 132 -30.25 6.45 23.64
C TYR A 132 -31.16 7.66 23.78
N GLY A 133 -31.42 8.03 25.03
CA GLY A 133 -32.15 9.26 25.37
C GLY A 133 -31.27 10.48 25.46
N SER A 134 -31.63 11.42 26.33
CA SER A 134 -30.85 12.64 26.61
C SER A 134 -29.75 12.41 27.66
N ASP A 135 -28.82 13.32 27.70
CA ASP A 135 -27.80 13.47 28.75
C ASP A 135 -26.88 12.25 28.89
N ASN A 136 -26.40 11.73 27.77
CA ASN A 136 -25.44 10.66 27.78
C ASN A 136 -24.02 11.24 27.63
N PHE A 137 -23.10 10.69 28.40
CA PHE A 137 -21.68 11.04 28.38
C PHE A 137 -20.84 9.79 28.60
N PHE A 138 -19.73 9.68 27.86
CA PHE A 138 -18.76 8.62 28.08
C PHE A 138 -17.32 9.13 27.90
N ASP A 139 -16.47 8.78 28.86
CA ASP A 139 -15.06 9.17 28.91
C ASP A 139 -14.19 7.96 28.52
N PHE A 140 -13.67 7.99 27.29
CA PHE A 140 -12.81 6.93 26.75
C PHE A 140 -11.40 6.95 27.35
N THR A 141 -10.96 8.04 27.98
CA THR A 141 -9.63 8.12 28.57
C THR A 141 -9.45 7.17 29.76
N LYS A 142 -10.58 6.74 30.33
CA LYS A 142 -10.61 5.76 31.42
C LYS A 142 -10.48 4.32 30.94
N MET A 143 -10.51 4.11 29.61
CA MET A 143 -10.44 2.77 29.02
C MET A 143 -9.00 2.38 28.80
N LYS A 144 -8.65 1.17 29.22
CA LYS A 144 -7.34 0.56 28.96
C LYS A 144 -7.50 -0.93 28.69
N GLY A 145 -6.73 -1.43 27.74
CA GLY A 145 -6.69 -2.86 27.44
C GLY A 145 -8.02 -3.45 26.98
N LEU A 146 -8.33 -4.64 27.41
CA LEU A 146 -9.55 -5.36 27.04
C LEU A 146 -10.74 -4.93 27.90
N VAL A 147 -11.79 -4.46 27.26
CA VAL A 147 -13.00 -3.95 27.93
C VAL A 147 -14.22 -4.71 27.44
N LEU A 148 -14.92 -5.36 28.34
CA LEU A 148 -16.21 -5.96 27.99
C LEU A 148 -17.27 -4.87 27.75
N LEU A 149 -18.01 -4.97 26.67
CA LEU A 149 -19.23 -4.20 26.47
C LEU A 149 -20.44 -5.16 26.62
N SER A 150 -21.01 -5.19 27.78
CA SER A 150 -22.16 -6.04 28.08
C SER A 150 -23.50 -5.27 28.03
N GLY A 151 -24.58 -5.96 27.95
CA GLY A 151 -25.90 -5.35 27.84
C GLY A 151 -26.95 -6.01 28.72
N GLU A 152 -27.81 -5.21 29.30
CA GLU A 152 -28.99 -5.66 30.06
C GLU A 152 -30.24 -4.99 29.46
N PRO A 153 -31.09 -5.77 28.74
CA PRO A 153 -30.96 -7.19 28.38
C PRO A 153 -29.79 -7.49 27.44
N ALA A 154 -29.34 -8.71 27.40
CA ALA A 154 -28.18 -9.13 26.60
C ALA A 154 -28.31 -8.70 25.14
N ASN A 155 -29.48 -8.79 24.53
CA ASN A 155 -29.77 -8.35 23.18
C ASN A 155 -30.57 -7.03 23.18
N GLN A 156 -30.37 -6.25 22.13
CA GLN A 156 -31.09 -4.98 21.87
C GLN A 156 -30.91 -3.88 22.97
N SER A 157 -29.90 -4.02 23.83
CA SER A 157 -29.60 -3.01 24.85
C SER A 157 -29.02 -1.71 24.26
N GLY A 158 -28.37 -1.76 23.11
CA GLY A 158 -27.74 -0.59 22.48
C GLY A 158 -26.19 -0.66 22.44
N LYS A 159 -25.59 -1.82 22.73
CA LYS A 159 -24.13 -2.01 22.70
C LYS A 159 -23.48 -1.56 21.41
N THR A 160 -23.88 -2.15 20.28
CA THR A 160 -23.35 -1.82 18.96
C THR A 160 -23.65 -0.35 18.59
N THR A 161 -24.80 0.17 19.02
CA THR A 161 -25.14 1.59 18.82
C THR A 161 -24.13 2.49 19.51
N PHE A 162 -23.71 2.18 20.72
CA PHE A 162 -22.68 2.94 21.44
C PHE A 162 -21.29 2.74 20.83
N ALA A 163 -20.85 1.52 20.68
CA ALA A 163 -19.47 1.21 20.33
C ALA A 163 -19.14 1.50 18.85
N ILE A 164 -20.11 1.35 17.97
CA ILE A 164 -19.92 1.47 16.52
C ILE A 164 -20.68 2.67 15.97
N ASP A 165 -22.03 2.67 16.04
CA ASP A 165 -22.84 3.69 15.36
C ASP A 165 -22.56 5.11 15.88
N LEU A 166 -22.34 5.28 17.20
CA LEU A 166 -22.07 6.57 17.82
C LEU A 166 -20.73 7.14 17.35
N LEU A 167 -19.67 6.32 17.38
CA LEU A 167 -18.34 6.73 16.91
C LEU A 167 -18.35 6.97 15.40
N HIS A 168 -18.98 6.09 14.65
CA HIS A 168 -19.11 6.23 13.20
C HIS A 168 -19.87 7.50 12.83
N PHE A 169 -20.96 7.82 13.58
CA PHE A 169 -21.72 9.03 13.38
C PHE A 169 -20.92 10.27 13.79
N LEU A 170 -20.24 10.26 14.93
CA LEU A 170 -19.36 11.36 15.35
C LEU A 170 -18.33 11.68 14.27
N LEU A 171 -17.64 10.67 13.76
CA LEU A 171 -16.52 10.84 12.84
C LEU A 171 -17.00 11.12 11.40
N TYR A 172 -17.95 10.38 10.89
CA TYR A 172 -18.33 10.39 9.47
C TYR A 172 -19.76 10.90 9.19
N GLY A 173 -20.59 11.09 10.21
CA GLY A 173 -21.97 11.56 10.05
C GLY A 173 -22.94 10.50 9.52
N LYS A 174 -22.57 9.21 9.62
CA LYS A 174 -23.34 8.06 9.16
C LYS A 174 -23.47 7.03 10.26
N THR A 175 -24.36 6.09 10.10
CA THR A 175 -24.52 4.93 10.98
C THR A 175 -24.58 3.66 10.17
N THR A 176 -24.27 2.52 10.79
CA THR A 176 -24.39 1.21 10.16
C THR A 176 -25.82 0.69 10.12
N LYS A 177 -26.72 1.23 10.97
CA LYS A 177 -28.08 0.73 11.18
C LYS A 177 -29.16 1.43 10.37
N VAL A 178 -28.94 2.70 10.03
CA VAL A 178 -29.94 3.50 9.34
C VAL A 178 -29.31 4.30 8.20
N ASP A 179 -30.06 4.41 7.12
CA ASP A 179 -29.64 5.00 5.85
C ASP A 179 -30.00 6.49 5.71
N THR A 180 -30.83 7.01 6.61
CA THR A 180 -31.30 8.40 6.56
C THR A 180 -31.19 9.09 7.91
N LEU A 181 -30.86 10.37 7.90
CA LEU A 181 -30.76 11.20 9.11
C LEU A 181 -32.05 11.24 9.92
N ALA A 182 -33.19 11.12 9.27
CA ALA A 182 -34.48 11.10 9.94
C ALA A 182 -34.68 9.88 10.87
N LYS A 183 -34.04 8.77 10.54
CA LYS A 183 -34.09 7.53 11.34
C LYS A 183 -33.09 7.49 12.49
N VAL A 184 -32.20 8.48 12.60
CA VAL A 184 -31.20 8.56 13.69
C VAL A 184 -31.86 8.96 15.01
N PHE A 185 -33.01 9.63 14.97
CA PHE A 185 -33.77 10.01 16.16
C PHE A 185 -34.26 8.77 16.93
N ASN A 186 -34.23 8.86 18.26
CA ASN A 186 -34.76 7.79 19.08
C ASN A 186 -36.26 7.61 18.80
N LYS A 187 -36.67 6.43 18.34
CA LYS A 187 -38.07 6.11 17.98
C LYS A 187 -38.99 6.09 19.18
N HIS A 188 -38.48 5.94 20.39
CA HIS A 188 -39.22 5.92 21.65
C HIS A 188 -39.39 7.34 22.25
N ILE A 189 -38.73 8.34 21.65
CA ILE A 189 -38.84 9.74 22.01
C ILE A 189 -39.34 10.53 20.79
N PRO A 190 -40.59 10.32 20.37
CA PRO A 190 -41.13 10.88 19.11
C PRO A 190 -41.09 12.41 19.07
N ASN A 191 -41.16 13.06 20.23
CA ASN A 191 -41.18 14.53 20.34
C ASN A 191 -39.77 15.15 20.35
N ALA A 192 -38.71 14.36 20.29
CA ALA A 192 -37.36 14.89 20.15
C ALA A 192 -37.23 15.67 18.84
N THR A 193 -36.85 16.93 18.94
CA THR A 193 -36.61 17.83 17.79
C THR A 193 -35.17 17.91 17.41
N GLN A 194 -34.28 17.41 18.26
CA GLN A 194 -32.84 17.49 18.10
C GLN A 194 -32.15 16.17 18.48
N VAL A 195 -31.16 15.79 17.71
CA VAL A 195 -30.13 14.82 18.07
C VAL A 195 -28.81 15.55 18.12
N LEU A 196 -28.09 15.37 19.20
CA LEU A 196 -26.75 15.92 19.38
C LEU A 196 -25.75 14.76 19.52
N VAL A 197 -24.63 14.84 18.82
CA VAL A 197 -23.45 14.02 19.08
C VAL A 197 -22.23 14.96 19.05
N GLU A 198 -21.56 15.06 20.17
CA GLU A 198 -20.38 15.91 20.36
C GLU A 198 -19.27 15.06 20.98
N GLY A 199 -18.06 15.14 20.45
CA GLY A 199 -16.94 14.41 20.98
C GLY A 199 -15.63 15.15 20.84
N CYS A 200 -14.76 14.92 21.80
CA CYS A 200 -13.37 15.39 21.78
C CYS A 200 -12.48 14.29 21.23
N ILE A 201 -11.67 14.64 20.25
CA ILE A 201 -10.67 13.77 19.67
C ILE A 201 -9.29 14.43 19.81
N THR A 202 -8.28 13.65 20.13
CA THR A 202 -6.88 14.08 20.10
C THR A 202 -6.25 13.57 18.82
N ILE A 203 -5.62 14.45 18.05
CA ILE A 203 -4.89 14.14 16.83
C ILE A 203 -3.47 14.73 16.98
N ASP A 204 -2.44 13.89 16.92
CA ASP A 204 -1.04 14.34 17.05
C ASP A 204 -0.76 15.16 18.33
N GLY A 205 -1.47 14.86 19.41
CA GLY A 205 -1.33 15.55 20.70
C GLY A 205 -2.15 16.81 20.87
N GLU A 206 -2.88 17.24 19.83
CA GLU A 206 -3.79 18.39 19.87
C GLU A 206 -5.25 17.93 19.94
N ASP A 207 -6.05 18.66 20.70
CA ASP A 207 -7.45 18.31 20.94
C ASP A 207 -8.40 19.07 20.02
N TYR A 208 -9.34 18.33 19.45
CA TYR A 208 -10.36 18.83 18.55
C TYR A 208 -11.75 18.40 19.02
N ILE A 209 -12.73 19.24 18.84
CA ILE A 209 -14.15 18.93 19.07
C ILE A 209 -14.85 18.77 17.74
N ILE A 210 -15.52 17.64 17.57
CA ILE A 210 -16.49 17.41 16.50
C ILE A 210 -17.88 17.43 17.12
N LYS A 211 -18.75 18.29 16.57
CA LYS A 211 -20.14 18.41 17.02
C LYS A 211 -21.09 18.28 15.85
N ARG A 212 -21.99 17.32 15.93
CA ARG A 212 -23.01 17.06 14.93
C ARG A 212 -24.40 17.25 15.53
N THR A 213 -25.14 18.19 14.98
CA THR A 213 -26.48 18.48 15.42
C THR A 213 -27.46 18.19 14.29
N ILE A 214 -28.41 17.28 14.52
CA ILE A 214 -29.51 17.02 13.60
C ILE A 214 -30.75 17.62 14.18
N THR A 215 -31.47 18.42 13.38
CA THR A 215 -32.72 19.05 13.79
C THR A 215 -33.87 18.65 12.86
N ARG A 216 -35.05 18.50 13.46
CA ARG A 216 -36.30 18.31 12.76
C ARG A 216 -37.39 19.15 13.39
N PRO A 217 -38.40 19.62 12.64
CA PRO A 217 -39.57 20.28 13.22
C PRO A 217 -40.30 19.35 14.19
N ALA A 218 -40.94 19.92 15.20
CA ALA A 218 -41.82 19.14 16.08
C ALA A 218 -42.88 18.41 15.25
N LEU A 219 -43.10 17.13 15.55
CA LEU A 219 -44.08 16.31 14.83
C LEU A 219 -45.48 16.91 14.98
N SER A 220 -46.00 17.50 13.91
CA SER A 220 -47.38 17.91 13.82
C SER A 220 -48.22 16.89 13.05
N LYS A 221 -49.48 16.69 13.40
CA LYS A 221 -50.39 15.74 12.72
C LYS A 221 -50.54 15.98 11.20
N ARG A 222 -49.94 17.05 10.65
CA ARG A 222 -50.10 17.48 9.25
C ARG A 222 -48.84 17.37 8.38
N SER A 223 -47.63 17.09 8.96
CA SER A 223 -46.42 17.03 8.16
C SER A 223 -45.82 15.62 8.15
N ALA A 224 -46.19 14.82 7.16
CA ALA A 224 -45.64 13.49 6.94
C ALA A 224 -44.19 13.48 6.36
N LYS A 225 -43.63 14.65 6.01
CA LYS A 225 -42.23 14.80 5.53
C LYS A 225 -41.59 15.99 6.23
N SER A 226 -41.11 15.77 7.44
CA SER A 226 -40.26 16.77 8.11
C SER A 226 -38.91 16.83 7.43
N LYS A 227 -38.54 18.03 6.94
CA LYS A 227 -37.21 18.31 6.41
C LYS A 227 -36.20 18.24 7.58
N VAL A 228 -35.33 17.25 7.55
CA VAL A 228 -34.26 17.10 8.54
C VAL A 228 -33.02 17.85 8.05
N SER A 229 -32.43 18.66 8.93
CA SER A 229 -31.17 19.37 8.65
C SER A 229 -30.07 18.88 9.57
N GLN A 230 -28.84 18.93 9.10
CA GLN A 230 -27.64 18.59 9.86
C GLN A 230 -26.69 19.79 9.88
N LYS A 231 -26.17 20.13 11.06
CA LYS A 231 -25.05 21.05 11.26
C LYS A 231 -23.85 20.25 11.73
N VAL A 232 -22.68 20.54 11.17
CA VAL A 232 -21.40 19.95 11.57
C VAL A 232 -20.46 21.08 11.95
N GLU A 233 -19.86 20.97 13.12
CA GLU A 233 -18.93 21.95 13.67
C GLU A 233 -17.63 21.20 14.04
N TYR A 234 -16.50 21.81 13.75
CA TYR A 234 -15.17 21.26 14.02
C TYR A 234 -14.27 22.35 14.56
N TYR A 235 -13.75 22.17 15.77
CA TYR A 235 -12.98 23.16 16.51
C TYR A 235 -11.67 22.58 17.00
N LYS A 236 -10.60 23.38 17.01
CA LYS A 236 -9.37 23.08 17.73
C LYS A 236 -9.44 23.72 19.12
N ILE A 237 -9.06 22.97 20.16
CA ILE A 237 -8.92 23.49 21.51
C ILE A 237 -7.56 24.17 21.63
N ILE A 238 -7.54 25.47 22.04
CA ILE A 238 -6.33 26.23 22.27
C ILE A 238 -6.22 26.52 23.76
N GLY A 239 -5.07 26.15 24.36
CA GLY A 239 -4.82 26.32 25.78
C GLY A 239 -5.30 25.17 26.68
N ASP A 240 -5.08 25.29 28.00
CA ASP A 240 -5.40 24.23 28.97
C ASP A 240 -6.89 24.14 29.34
N THR A 241 -7.70 25.08 28.88
CA THR A 241 -9.15 25.14 29.18
C THR A 241 -9.98 24.86 27.95
N GLN A 242 -10.96 23.95 28.07
CA GLN A 242 -11.91 23.60 27.00
C GLN A 242 -12.81 24.78 26.53
N THR A 243 -12.56 25.99 26.97
CA THR A 243 -13.32 27.21 26.66
C THR A 243 -12.70 28.05 25.54
N GLU A 244 -11.43 27.83 25.20
CA GLU A 244 -10.77 28.51 24.09
C GLU A 244 -10.81 27.64 22.84
N LEU A 245 -11.75 27.94 21.93
CA LEU A 245 -11.97 27.21 20.70
C LEU A 245 -11.65 28.11 19.51
N GLU A 246 -10.79 27.65 18.62
CA GLU A 246 -10.59 28.23 17.29
C GLU A 246 -11.41 27.45 16.26
N GLU A 247 -12.27 28.15 15.52
CA GLU A 247 -13.03 27.52 14.46
C GLU A 247 -12.11 27.19 13.29
N TYR A 248 -12.02 25.92 12.95
CA TYR A 248 -11.06 25.42 11.95
C TYR A 248 -11.50 25.64 10.50
N VAL A 249 -12.72 26.13 10.28
CA VAL A 249 -13.27 26.39 8.95
C VAL A 249 -13.74 27.85 8.90
N ASP A 250 -13.08 28.60 8.03
CA ASP A 250 -13.36 30.01 7.75
C ASP A 250 -14.86 30.27 7.45
N ASN A 251 -15.40 31.27 8.07
CA ASN A 251 -16.83 31.63 8.10
C ASN A 251 -17.41 31.94 6.72
N GLN A 252 -17.64 30.95 5.88
CA GLN A 252 -18.46 31.07 4.67
C GLN A 252 -19.71 30.20 4.75
N GLN A 253 -20.84 30.87 4.76
CA GLN A 253 -22.19 30.41 5.07
C GLN A 253 -22.69 29.20 4.27
N GLU A 254 -23.50 28.34 4.95
CA GLU A 254 -24.49 27.34 4.48
C GLU A 254 -24.07 26.19 3.54
N GLU A 255 -23.00 26.26 2.79
CA GLU A 255 -22.46 25.14 2.02
C GLU A 255 -21.42 24.31 2.82
N ASN A 256 -21.19 24.67 4.08
CA ASN A 256 -20.03 24.31 4.88
C ASN A 256 -20.01 22.88 5.44
N SER A 257 -21.14 22.17 5.53
CA SER A 257 -21.13 20.80 6.08
C SER A 257 -20.32 19.81 5.22
N VAL A 258 -20.26 20.05 3.91
CA VAL A 258 -19.48 19.22 2.97
C VAL A 258 -17.99 19.49 3.14
N GLN A 259 -17.58 20.76 3.27
CA GLN A 259 -16.18 21.15 3.49
C GLN A 259 -15.68 20.73 4.86
N THR A 260 -16.45 20.97 5.93
CA THR A 260 -16.12 20.53 7.29
C THR A 260 -15.93 19.01 7.36
N ASN A 261 -16.85 18.24 6.74
CA ASN A 261 -16.69 16.79 6.65
C ASN A 261 -15.45 16.37 5.84
N LYS A 262 -15.05 17.15 4.83
CA LYS A 262 -13.81 16.88 4.08
C LYS A 262 -12.58 17.08 4.97
N VAL A 263 -12.48 18.18 5.69
CA VAL A 263 -11.39 18.47 6.64
C VAL A 263 -11.30 17.39 7.73
N ILE A 264 -12.44 17.01 8.31
CA ILE A 264 -12.49 15.92 9.30
C ILE A 264 -11.93 14.62 8.68
N LYS A 265 -12.38 14.24 7.48
CA LYS A 265 -11.92 13.03 6.79
C LYS A 265 -10.44 13.07 6.44
N GLU A 266 -9.91 14.23 6.09
CA GLU A 266 -8.47 14.42 5.87
C GLU A 266 -7.66 14.21 7.15
N ALA A 267 -8.23 14.56 8.30
CA ALA A 267 -7.58 14.41 9.61
C ALA A 267 -7.64 12.97 10.15
N ILE A 268 -8.80 12.29 9.99
CA ILE A 268 -9.06 10.98 10.63
C ILE A 268 -9.08 9.79 9.64
N GLY A 269 -8.93 10.05 8.34
CA GLY A 269 -8.97 9.03 7.29
C GLY A 269 -10.38 8.74 6.73
N ARG A 270 -10.45 7.76 5.84
CA ARG A 270 -11.70 7.40 5.15
C ARG A 270 -12.57 6.50 6.01
N GLU A 271 -13.89 6.65 5.86
CA GLU A 271 -14.91 5.81 6.48
C GLU A 271 -14.67 4.31 6.23
N SER A 272 -14.36 3.94 4.98
CA SER A 272 -14.09 2.54 4.62
C SER A 272 -12.88 1.91 5.32
N ASP A 273 -11.91 2.73 5.74
CA ASP A 273 -10.75 2.27 6.49
C ASP A 273 -11.10 2.08 7.96
N PHE A 274 -11.90 2.99 8.51
CA PHE A 274 -12.46 2.86 9.85
C PHE A 274 -13.30 1.57 9.98
N ASP A 275 -14.21 1.34 9.04
CA ASP A 275 -15.07 0.15 9.05
C ASP A 275 -14.26 -1.15 8.95
N LEU A 276 -13.19 -1.11 8.14
CA LEU A 276 -12.39 -2.29 7.90
C LEU A 276 -11.41 -2.60 9.04
N ILE A 277 -10.90 -1.58 9.73
CA ILE A 277 -9.82 -1.72 10.73
C ILE A 277 -10.35 -1.58 12.15
N MET A 278 -11.26 -0.64 12.40
CA MET A 278 -11.65 -0.22 13.76
C MET A 278 -12.99 -0.78 14.21
N SER A 279 -13.88 -1.15 13.27
CA SER A 279 -15.21 -1.65 13.56
C SER A 279 -15.38 -3.05 13.00
N ILE A 280 -15.03 -4.07 13.77
CA ILE A 280 -15.04 -5.45 13.32
C ILE A 280 -16.23 -6.18 13.95
N SER A 281 -17.16 -6.62 13.11
CA SER A 281 -18.31 -7.41 13.50
C SER A 281 -18.26 -8.80 12.85
N GLU A 282 -19.09 -9.72 13.32
CA GLU A 282 -19.23 -11.05 12.69
C GLU A 282 -19.51 -10.95 11.18
N THR A 283 -20.27 -9.95 10.75
CA THR A 283 -20.64 -9.75 9.34
C THR A 283 -19.53 -9.14 8.51
N THR A 284 -18.71 -8.26 9.09
CA THR A 284 -17.61 -7.55 8.38
C THR A 284 -16.27 -8.26 8.53
N LEU A 285 -16.18 -9.27 9.41
CA LEU A 285 -14.95 -9.98 9.72
C LEU A 285 -14.24 -10.50 8.47
N ASP A 286 -14.98 -11.17 7.60
CA ASP A 286 -14.44 -11.82 6.40
C ASP A 286 -14.31 -10.87 5.20
N GLU A 287 -14.75 -9.60 5.31
CA GLU A 287 -14.77 -8.69 4.15
C GLU A 287 -13.41 -8.56 3.48
N LEU A 288 -12.33 -8.40 4.27
CA LEU A 288 -10.99 -8.31 3.72
C LEU A 288 -10.58 -9.59 3.00
N VAL A 289 -10.90 -10.74 3.59
CA VAL A 289 -10.54 -12.06 3.05
C VAL A 289 -11.38 -12.39 1.82
N LYS A 290 -12.63 -11.98 1.79
CA LYS A 290 -13.58 -12.24 0.67
C LYS A 290 -13.47 -11.25 -0.48
N LYS A 291 -12.77 -10.12 -0.32
CA LYS A 291 -12.54 -9.19 -1.43
C LYS A 291 -11.84 -9.88 -2.60
N LYS A 292 -12.15 -9.44 -3.81
CA LYS A 292 -11.46 -9.91 -5.02
C LYS A 292 -9.96 -9.62 -4.93
N GLU A 293 -9.15 -10.50 -5.46
CA GLU A 293 -7.68 -10.41 -5.41
C GLU A 293 -7.15 -9.03 -5.85
N ALA A 294 -7.69 -8.47 -6.94
CA ALA A 294 -7.32 -7.13 -7.40
C ALA A 294 -7.73 -6.01 -6.43
N GLU A 295 -8.82 -6.17 -5.67
CA GLU A 295 -9.25 -5.20 -4.66
C GLU A 295 -8.36 -5.27 -3.41
N ARG A 296 -7.92 -6.48 -3.03
CA ARG A 296 -6.95 -6.68 -1.95
C ARG A 296 -5.65 -5.94 -2.25
N GLY A 297 -5.15 -6.06 -3.50
CA GLY A 297 -3.96 -5.35 -3.96
C GLY A 297 -4.08 -3.83 -3.81
N ARG A 298 -5.21 -3.25 -4.23
CA ARG A 298 -5.46 -1.79 -4.09
C ARG A 298 -5.53 -1.34 -2.63
N LEU A 299 -6.17 -2.13 -1.77
CA LEU A 299 -6.23 -1.82 -0.34
C LEU A 299 -4.85 -1.84 0.30
N LEU A 300 -4.06 -2.87 0.01
CA LEU A 300 -2.70 -2.99 0.51
C LEU A 300 -1.83 -1.83 0.02
N SER A 301 -1.86 -1.50 -1.27
CA SER A 301 -1.14 -0.35 -1.84
C SER A 301 -1.48 0.94 -1.11
N ARG A 302 -2.76 1.18 -0.85
CA ARG A 302 -3.21 2.37 -0.13
C ARG A 302 -2.70 2.39 1.32
N TRP A 303 -2.76 1.26 2.02
CA TRP A 303 -2.37 1.20 3.43
C TRP A 303 -0.87 1.34 3.64
N ILE A 304 -0.05 0.88 2.69
CA ILE A 304 1.41 1.08 2.75
C ILE A 304 1.86 2.44 2.18
N GLY A 305 0.94 3.37 1.94
CA GLY A 305 1.27 4.74 1.58
C GLY A 305 1.56 4.99 0.10
N LEU A 306 1.12 4.12 -0.81
CA LEU A 306 1.35 4.24 -2.25
C LEU A 306 0.36 5.16 -2.98
N LEU A 307 -0.56 5.82 -2.25
CA LEU A 307 -1.52 6.76 -2.84
C LEU A 307 -0.87 7.88 -3.66
N PRO A 308 0.26 8.50 -3.24
CA PRO A 308 0.91 9.52 -4.06
C PRO A 308 1.38 8.99 -5.42
N ILE A 309 1.74 7.71 -5.51
CA ILE A 309 2.14 7.07 -6.77
C ILE A 309 0.93 6.84 -7.68
N GLU A 310 -0.22 6.46 -7.11
CA GLU A 310 -1.48 6.36 -7.86
C GLU A 310 -1.91 7.73 -8.40
N GLU A 311 -1.71 8.80 -7.63
CA GLU A 311 -1.97 10.16 -8.09
C GLU A 311 -0.99 10.60 -9.17
N LYS A 312 0.30 10.25 -9.04
CA LYS A 312 1.29 10.44 -10.10
C LYS A 312 0.85 9.77 -11.41
N GLU A 313 0.37 8.52 -11.32
CA GLU A 313 -0.16 7.82 -12.50
C GLU A 313 -1.30 8.59 -13.15
N ALA A 314 -2.27 9.07 -12.35
CA ALA A 314 -3.42 9.82 -12.86
C ALA A 314 -2.99 11.13 -13.54
N LEU A 315 -2.18 11.94 -12.86
CA LEU A 315 -1.67 13.22 -13.38
C LEU A 315 -0.77 13.01 -14.62
N ALA A 316 0.08 11.99 -14.60
CA ALA A 316 0.94 11.66 -15.72
C ALA A 316 0.15 11.19 -16.95
N ARG A 317 -0.89 10.35 -16.75
CA ARG A 317 -1.79 9.93 -17.83
C ARG A 317 -2.58 11.09 -18.41
N GLU A 318 -3.09 11.95 -17.54
CA GLU A 318 -3.79 13.15 -17.96
C GLU A 318 -2.86 14.02 -18.82
N LYS A 319 -1.68 14.37 -18.31
CA LYS A 319 -0.71 15.20 -19.06
C LYS A 319 -0.26 14.53 -20.34
N PHE A 320 0.04 13.25 -20.32
CA PHE A 320 0.45 12.54 -21.52
C PHE A 320 -0.63 12.56 -22.61
N ASN A 321 -1.90 12.36 -22.23
CA ASN A 321 -3.02 12.29 -23.18
C ASN A 321 -3.50 13.68 -23.63
N SER A 322 -3.49 14.69 -22.74
CA SER A 322 -4.02 16.02 -23.02
C SER A 322 -2.99 16.98 -23.63
N GLU A 323 -1.73 16.85 -23.28
CA GLU A 323 -0.67 17.78 -23.70
C GLU A 323 0.36 17.13 -24.64
N ILE A 324 0.97 16.02 -24.22
CA ILE A 324 2.10 15.43 -24.95
C ILE A 324 1.65 14.77 -26.23
N LYS A 325 0.69 13.82 -26.14
CA LYS A 325 0.24 13.08 -27.32
C LYS A 325 -0.36 13.95 -28.42
N PRO A 326 -1.18 14.99 -28.10
CA PRO A 326 -1.71 15.88 -29.14
C PRO A 326 -0.65 16.79 -29.78
N SER A 327 0.43 17.12 -29.04
CA SER A 327 1.48 18.04 -29.53
C SER A 327 2.52 17.39 -30.45
N LEU A 328 2.47 16.06 -30.61
CA LEU A 328 3.45 15.33 -31.42
C LEU A 328 3.34 15.67 -32.90
N ILE A 329 4.47 15.96 -33.50
CA ILE A 329 4.56 16.21 -34.94
C ILE A 329 4.21 14.95 -35.74
N SER A 330 4.40 13.77 -35.15
CA SER A 330 4.00 12.48 -35.72
C SER A 330 2.48 12.34 -35.94
N ASN A 331 1.66 13.20 -35.34
CA ASN A 331 0.22 13.29 -35.65
C ASN A 331 -0.04 13.96 -37.00
N LEU A 332 0.89 14.78 -37.50
CA LEU A 332 0.79 15.50 -38.75
C LEU A 332 1.58 14.81 -39.86
N TYR A 333 2.67 14.18 -39.52
CA TYR A 333 3.62 13.56 -40.44
C TYR A 333 3.88 12.12 -40.08
N SER A 334 3.63 11.22 -41.02
CA SER A 334 4.06 9.81 -40.88
C SER A 334 5.56 9.70 -41.21
N SER A 335 6.33 9.06 -40.34
CA SER A 335 7.74 8.77 -40.59
C SER A 335 7.96 8.04 -41.92
N ALA A 336 7.08 7.07 -42.27
CA ALA A 336 7.12 6.35 -43.51
C ALA A 336 6.90 7.32 -44.72
N SER A 337 5.85 8.14 -44.66
CA SER A 337 5.54 9.09 -45.73
C SER A 337 6.66 10.12 -45.94
N VAL A 338 7.21 10.66 -44.86
CA VAL A 338 8.34 11.63 -44.97
C VAL A 338 9.60 10.95 -45.49
N THR A 339 9.80 9.67 -45.15
CA THR A 339 10.93 8.89 -45.70
C THR A 339 10.73 8.63 -47.20
N GLU A 340 9.51 8.23 -47.61
CA GLU A 340 9.18 8.07 -49.02
C GLU A 340 9.36 9.37 -49.84
N GLU A 341 8.92 10.50 -49.29
CA GLU A 341 9.14 11.82 -49.90
C GLU A 341 10.63 12.15 -50.03
N ARG A 342 11.41 11.92 -48.96
CA ARG A 342 12.86 12.10 -48.99
C ARG A 342 13.49 11.24 -50.07
N ASP A 343 13.12 9.95 -50.10
CA ASP A 343 13.68 8.99 -51.05
C ASP A 343 13.25 9.29 -52.50
N ALA A 344 12.03 9.81 -52.69
CA ALA A 344 11.58 10.31 -53.98
C ALA A 344 12.42 11.49 -54.46
N PHE A 345 12.81 12.44 -53.58
CA PHE A 345 13.74 13.53 -53.94
C PHE A 345 15.14 12.99 -54.21
N LEU A 346 15.60 11.99 -53.48
CA LEU A 346 16.89 11.32 -53.72
C LEU A 346 16.88 10.65 -55.11
N MET A 347 15.79 9.94 -55.46
CA MET A 347 15.63 9.35 -56.78
C MET A 347 15.59 10.37 -57.88
N ARG A 348 14.95 11.53 -57.69
CA ARG A 348 14.97 12.63 -58.68
C ARG A 348 16.36 13.22 -58.85
N ILE A 349 17.11 13.40 -57.72
CA ILE A 349 18.51 13.81 -57.78
C ILE A 349 19.34 12.77 -58.53
N GLU A 350 19.12 11.50 -58.27
CA GLU A 350 19.80 10.41 -58.96
C GLU A 350 19.46 10.41 -60.47
N THR A 351 18.18 10.60 -60.81
CA THR A 351 17.71 10.68 -62.21
C THR A 351 18.33 11.87 -62.95
N LEU A 352 18.29 13.07 -62.35
CA LEU A 352 18.92 14.25 -62.92
C LEU A 352 20.44 14.09 -63.05
N THR A 353 21.08 13.43 -62.10
CA THR A 353 22.51 13.14 -62.13
C THR A 353 22.82 12.13 -63.29
N LYS A 354 21.97 11.11 -63.46
CA LYS A 354 22.10 10.16 -64.59
C LYS A 354 21.85 10.84 -65.93
N ASP A 355 20.88 11.74 -65.99
CA ASP A 355 20.58 12.46 -67.24
C ASP A 355 21.70 13.45 -67.60
N ASN A 356 22.33 14.09 -66.61
CA ASN A 356 23.54 14.86 -66.81
C ASN A 356 24.70 14.00 -67.35
N ALA A 357 24.87 12.81 -66.77
CA ALA A 357 25.89 11.86 -67.24
C ALA A 357 25.62 11.36 -68.67
N LYS A 358 24.32 11.19 -69.05
CA LYS A 358 23.95 10.85 -70.44
C LYS A 358 24.25 12.03 -71.41
N LEU A 359 23.93 13.26 -71.01
CA LEU A 359 24.27 14.45 -71.78
C LEU A 359 25.77 14.63 -71.91
N GLU A 360 26.53 14.26 -70.87
CA GLU A 360 27.99 14.22 -70.90
C GLU A 360 28.52 13.08 -71.75
N GLU A 361 27.79 11.99 -71.93
CA GLU A 361 28.13 10.83 -72.77
C GLU A 361 27.85 11.08 -74.28
N GLU A 362 26.85 11.89 -74.62
CA GLU A 362 26.60 12.36 -76.02
C GLU A 362 27.71 13.25 -76.51
N ASN A 363 28.44 13.88 -75.63
CA ASN A 363 29.64 14.64 -76.02
C ASN A 363 30.85 13.74 -76.23
N LYS A 364 30.68 12.48 -76.20
CA LYS A 364 31.71 11.44 -76.30
C LYS A 364 32.44 11.31 -77.64
N LYS A 365 32.22 12.16 -78.61
CA LYS A 365 33.00 12.06 -79.91
C LYS A 365 34.47 12.34 -79.79
N THR A 366 34.92 12.69 -78.59
CA THR A 366 36.33 13.14 -78.45
C THR A 366 37.09 12.30 -77.40
N ASP A 367 36.59 11.23 -76.86
CA ASP A 367 37.26 10.76 -75.69
C ASP A 367 37.45 9.24 -75.56
N THR A 368 38.43 8.71 -76.27
CA THR A 368 39.02 7.41 -76.04
C THR A 368 39.57 7.25 -74.60
N THR A 369 39.84 8.42 -73.97
CA THR A 369 40.42 8.48 -72.58
C THR A 369 39.34 8.10 -71.51
N ILE A 370 38.09 8.54 -71.71
CA ILE A 370 36.99 8.24 -70.77
C ILE A 370 36.66 6.74 -70.82
N ALA A 371 36.58 6.13 -71.98
CA ALA A 371 36.32 4.72 -72.13
C ALA A 371 37.41 3.86 -71.42
N ASN A 372 38.67 4.25 -71.50
CA ASN A 372 39.78 3.57 -70.84
C ASN A 372 39.70 3.73 -69.30
N LEU A 373 39.34 4.91 -68.84
CA LEU A 373 39.16 5.16 -67.43
C LEU A 373 37.91 4.47 -66.86
N GLU A 374 36.83 4.41 -67.63
CA GLU A 374 35.64 3.63 -67.27
C GLU A 374 35.92 2.12 -67.22
N GLN A 375 36.71 1.59 -68.15
CA GLN A 375 37.16 0.22 -68.13
C GLN A 375 38.02 -0.08 -66.90
N THR A 376 38.91 0.87 -66.52
CA THR A 376 39.70 0.76 -65.29
C THR A 376 38.81 0.77 -64.07
N LYS A 377 37.80 1.66 -64.00
CA LYS A 377 36.83 1.73 -62.93
C LYS A 377 36.01 0.44 -62.81
N GLN A 378 35.62 -0.15 -63.92
CA GLN A 378 34.87 -1.36 -63.92
C GLN A 378 35.72 -2.56 -63.45
N THR A 379 36.97 -2.61 -63.84
CA THR A 379 37.94 -3.61 -63.39
C THR A 379 38.18 -3.50 -61.88
N LEU A 380 38.30 -2.31 -61.33
CA LEU A 380 38.43 -2.02 -59.91
C LEU A 380 37.13 -2.35 -59.14
N SER A 381 35.95 -2.05 -59.75
CA SER A 381 34.65 -2.39 -59.14
C SER A 381 34.42 -3.92 -59.05
N ASN A 382 34.88 -4.65 -60.09
CA ASN A 382 34.79 -6.11 -60.10
C ASN A 382 35.77 -6.79 -59.17
N ALA A 383 36.86 -6.08 -58.77
CA ALA A 383 37.85 -6.56 -57.78
C ALA A 383 37.34 -6.41 -56.30
N LYS A 384 36.25 -5.69 -56.09
CA LYS A 384 35.63 -5.61 -54.74
C LYS A 384 35.09 -6.95 -54.29
N LYS A 385 35.51 -7.38 -53.12
CA LYS A 385 34.91 -8.54 -52.51
C LYS A 385 33.53 -8.19 -51.88
N GLY A 386 32.54 -9.04 -52.17
CA GLY A 386 31.23 -8.90 -51.50
C GLY A 386 31.37 -9.12 -50.01
N ILE A 387 31.15 -8.04 -49.26
CA ILE A 387 31.15 -8.05 -47.79
C ILE A 387 29.77 -7.60 -47.35
N ASP A 388 29.24 -8.21 -46.31
CA ASP A 388 27.99 -7.75 -45.71
C ASP A 388 28.14 -6.29 -45.25
N THR A 389 27.26 -5.44 -45.71
CA THR A 389 27.27 -3.99 -45.47
C THR A 389 27.06 -3.65 -43.98
N GLU A 390 26.41 -4.51 -43.23
CA GLU A 390 26.22 -4.34 -41.80
C GLU A 390 27.49 -4.61 -41.01
N LEU A 391 28.28 -5.60 -41.46
CA LEU A 391 29.59 -5.90 -40.87
C LEU A 391 30.61 -4.74 -41.11
N ALA A 392 30.56 -4.13 -42.26
CA ALA A 392 31.49 -3.02 -42.60
C ALA A 392 31.20 -1.72 -41.80
N LYS A 393 29.99 -1.58 -41.23
CA LYS A 393 29.63 -0.40 -40.43
C LYS A 393 29.93 -0.57 -38.92
N ILE A 394 30.39 -1.72 -38.52
CA ILE A 394 30.66 -1.99 -37.10
C ILE A 394 31.91 -1.21 -36.64
N ASP A 395 31.70 -0.30 -35.72
CA ASP A 395 32.81 0.32 -34.99
C ASP A 395 33.32 -0.62 -33.91
N ILE A 396 34.49 -1.25 -34.18
CA ILE A 396 35.14 -2.23 -33.31
C ILE A 396 35.52 -1.63 -31.94
N ALA A 397 35.78 -0.31 -31.92
CA ALA A 397 36.13 0.38 -30.68
C ALA A 397 34.92 0.50 -29.76
N THR A 398 33.79 0.87 -30.35
CA THR A 398 32.50 0.96 -29.63
C THR A 398 32.04 -0.43 -29.14
N LEU A 399 32.17 -1.47 -30.00
CA LEU A 399 31.81 -2.83 -29.62
C LEU A 399 32.70 -3.36 -28.48
N SER A 400 34.00 -3.09 -28.53
CA SER A 400 34.93 -3.50 -27.48
C SER A 400 34.65 -2.80 -26.16
N LYS A 401 34.26 -1.51 -26.21
CA LYS A 401 33.87 -0.73 -25.04
C LYS A 401 32.58 -1.30 -24.40
N GLN A 402 31.58 -1.62 -25.22
CA GLN A 402 30.35 -2.25 -24.75
C GLN A 402 30.61 -3.61 -24.09
N MET A 403 31.51 -4.40 -24.64
CA MET A 403 31.93 -5.66 -24.02
C MET A 403 32.61 -5.45 -22.66
N GLU A 404 33.46 -4.44 -22.55
CA GLU A 404 34.14 -4.12 -21.30
C GLU A 404 33.17 -3.60 -20.23
N GLU A 405 32.25 -2.72 -20.63
CA GLU A 405 31.17 -2.23 -19.76
C GLU A 405 30.28 -3.38 -19.25
N CYS A 406 29.90 -4.30 -20.16
CA CYS A 406 29.11 -5.49 -19.80
C CYS A 406 29.84 -6.40 -18.82
N LEU A 407 31.16 -6.58 -18.99
CA LEU A 407 32.02 -7.37 -18.07
C LEU A 407 32.12 -6.72 -16.69
N ILE A 408 32.29 -5.41 -16.64
CA ILE A 408 32.37 -4.64 -15.39
C ILE A 408 31.04 -4.76 -14.63
N GLN A 409 29.92 -4.52 -15.33
CA GLN A 409 28.60 -4.64 -14.76
C GLN A 409 28.32 -6.07 -14.23
N GLY A 410 28.70 -7.08 -15.04
CA GLY A 410 28.54 -8.49 -14.63
C GLY A 410 29.31 -8.85 -13.38
N LYS A 411 30.58 -8.38 -13.25
CA LYS A 411 31.38 -8.57 -12.03
C LYS A 411 30.77 -7.88 -10.82
N THR A 412 30.28 -6.66 -11.01
CA THR A 412 29.64 -5.90 -9.92
C THR A 412 28.38 -6.59 -9.45
N LYS A 413 27.52 -6.98 -10.40
CA LYS A 413 26.26 -7.66 -10.06
C LYS A 413 26.46 -9.05 -9.48
N LYS A 414 27.53 -9.74 -9.88
CA LYS A 414 27.90 -11.02 -9.28
C LYS A 414 28.31 -10.86 -7.82
N ASN A 415 29.10 -9.85 -7.52
CA ASN A 415 29.48 -9.56 -6.14
C ASN A 415 28.28 -9.16 -5.28
N GLU A 416 27.34 -8.34 -5.85
CA GLU A 416 26.08 -8.00 -5.17
C GLU A 416 25.24 -9.25 -4.89
N HIS A 417 25.14 -10.14 -5.88
CA HIS A 417 24.42 -11.42 -5.73
C HIS A 417 25.01 -12.32 -4.65
N ASP A 418 26.36 -12.50 -4.68
CA ASP A 418 27.05 -13.35 -3.72
C ASP A 418 26.91 -12.83 -2.27
N ASN A 419 26.80 -11.50 -2.11
CA ASN A 419 26.52 -10.89 -0.81
C ASN A 419 25.08 -11.13 -0.36
N ILE A 420 24.10 -10.93 -1.26
CA ILE A 420 22.68 -11.17 -0.99
C ILE A 420 22.39 -12.64 -0.65
N VAL A 421 23.07 -13.58 -1.32
CA VAL A 421 22.96 -15.01 -0.99
C VAL A 421 23.47 -15.33 0.43
N LYS A 422 24.48 -14.59 0.91
CA LYS A 422 24.94 -14.70 2.31
C LYS A 422 23.89 -14.13 3.28
N GLU A 423 23.35 -12.94 2.97
CA GLU A 423 22.31 -12.31 3.79
C GLU A 423 21.03 -13.19 3.88
N LEU A 424 20.65 -13.84 2.76
CA LEU A 424 19.52 -14.77 2.74
C LEU A 424 19.71 -15.98 3.64
N LYS A 425 20.92 -16.53 3.67
CA LYS A 425 21.24 -17.68 4.54
C LYS A 425 21.14 -17.35 6.03
N GLU A 426 21.34 -16.08 6.38
CA GLU A 426 21.24 -15.60 7.76
C GLU A 426 19.77 -15.41 8.22
N LEU A 427 18.86 -15.32 7.26
CA LEU A 427 17.44 -15.06 7.51
C LEU A 427 16.51 -16.26 7.16
N GLU A 428 17.06 -17.49 6.98
CA GLU A 428 16.37 -18.60 6.30
C GLU A 428 15.15 -19.21 7.05
N ASN A 429 14.94 -18.90 8.31
CA ASN A 429 13.92 -19.59 9.13
C ASN A 429 12.99 -18.69 9.94
N ILE A 430 12.30 -17.79 9.26
CA ILE A 430 11.32 -16.93 9.93
C ILE A 430 9.91 -17.20 9.40
N GLU A 431 9.10 -17.84 10.19
CA GLU A 431 7.69 -18.00 9.90
C GLU A 431 6.86 -16.94 10.63
N PHE A 432 5.96 -16.33 9.91
CA PHE A 432 5.01 -15.37 10.41
C PHE A 432 3.61 -15.72 9.89
N SER A 433 2.67 -15.85 10.77
CA SER A 433 1.27 -16.11 10.43
C SER A 433 0.43 -14.84 10.56
N ILE A 434 -0.14 -14.44 9.43
CA ILE A 434 -1.08 -13.31 9.36
C ILE A 434 -2.32 -13.60 10.21
N GLU A 435 -2.81 -14.83 10.21
CA GLU A 435 -4.00 -15.26 10.92
C GLU A 435 -3.86 -15.08 12.43
N GLU A 436 -2.68 -15.39 12.96
CA GLU A 436 -2.38 -15.20 14.37
C GLU A 436 -2.32 -13.73 14.76
N TYR A 437 -1.76 -12.90 13.90
CA TYR A 437 -1.70 -11.46 14.11
C TYR A 437 -3.09 -10.82 14.08
N GLU A 438 -3.93 -11.13 13.07
CA GLU A 438 -5.28 -10.59 12.97
C GLU A 438 -6.22 -11.11 14.07
N SER A 439 -6.08 -12.39 14.45
CA SER A 439 -6.89 -12.96 15.53
C SER A 439 -6.53 -12.33 16.88
N THR A 440 -5.24 -12.07 17.15
CA THR A 440 -4.80 -11.39 18.39
C THR A 440 -5.25 -9.94 18.39
N GLN A 441 -5.22 -9.24 17.26
CA GLN A 441 -5.72 -7.88 17.13
C GLN A 441 -7.22 -7.78 17.39
N LYS A 442 -7.98 -8.73 16.87
CA LYS A 442 -9.42 -8.80 17.11
C LYS A 442 -9.75 -9.01 18.59
N LYS A 443 -9.06 -9.95 19.24
CA LYS A 443 -9.21 -10.21 20.67
C LYS A 443 -8.87 -9.00 21.53
N LEU A 444 -7.80 -8.27 21.15
CA LEU A 444 -7.43 -7.04 21.84
C LEU A 444 -8.52 -5.96 21.70
N ASN A 445 -9.11 -5.83 20.51
CA ASN A 445 -10.20 -4.90 20.27
C ASN A 445 -11.47 -5.26 21.07
N GLU A 446 -11.80 -6.55 21.13
CA GLU A 446 -12.93 -7.06 21.91
C GLU A 446 -12.75 -6.84 23.41
N ALA A 447 -11.55 -7.10 23.92
CA ALA A 447 -11.23 -6.89 25.33
C ALA A 447 -11.28 -5.40 25.72
N THR A 448 -10.81 -4.51 24.86
CA THR A 448 -10.85 -3.06 25.06
C THR A 448 -12.28 -2.50 25.02
N THR A 449 -13.11 -3.04 24.12
CA THR A 449 -14.53 -2.67 24.03
C THR A 449 -15.29 -3.10 25.30
N ARG A 450 -15.00 -4.32 25.77
CA ARG A 450 -15.59 -4.85 27.00
C ARG A 450 -15.21 -4.01 28.22
N LEU A 451 -13.95 -3.59 28.32
CA LEU A 451 -13.47 -2.73 29.39
C LEU A 451 -14.20 -1.37 29.42
N ALA A 452 -14.45 -0.78 28.24
CA ALA A 452 -15.16 0.50 28.13
C ALA A 452 -16.63 0.39 28.58
N VAL A 453 -17.33 -0.69 28.17
CA VAL A 453 -18.72 -0.93 28.58
C VAL A 453 -18.85 -1.18 30.08
N LEU A 454 -17.90 -1.88 30.67
CA LEU A 454 -17.88 -2.08 32.14
C LEU A 454 -17.66 -0.76 32.90
N GLY A 455 -16.81 0.12 32.36
CA GLY A 455 -16.58 1.45 32.94
C GLY A 455 -17.81 2.35 32.94
N GLU A 456 -18.58 2.28 31.86
CA GLU A 456 -19.79 3.09 31.71
C GLU A 456 -20.92 2.58 32.63
N LYS A 457 -21.06 1.26 32.74
CA LYS A 457 -21.98 0.63 33.69
C LYS A 457 -21.62 0.99 35.14
N TYR A 458 -20.36 0.96 35.49
CA TYR A 458 -19.89 1.31 36.83
C TYR A 458 -20.27 2.76 37.21
N SER A 459 -20.07 3.69 36.27
CA SER A 459 -20.35 5.11 36.53
C SER A 459 -21.85 5.38 36.67
N SER A 460 -22.69 4.72 35.83
CA SER A 460 -24.14 4.91 35.88
C SER A 460 -24.76 4.32 37.15
N THR A 461 -24.32 3.13 37.55
CA THR A 461 -24.82 2.47 38.78
C THR A 461 -24.42 3.27 40.02
N LYS A 462 -23.19 3.83 40.02
CA LYS A 462 -22.75 4.73 41.08
C LYS A 462 -23.60 5.99 41.19
N GLN A 463 -23.94 6.61 40.04
CA GLN A 463 -24.84 7.77 40.04
C GLN A 463 -26.23 7.45 40.50
N GLN A 464 -26.75 6.23 40.22
CA GLN A 464 -28.05 5.80 40.72
C GLN A 464 -28.07 5.66 42.24
N ILE A 465 -27.02 5.09 42.82
CA ILE A 465 -26.83 5.00 44.27
C ILE A 465 -26.80 6.40 44.93
N GLU A 466 -26.10 7.35 44.31
CA GLU A 466 -26.04 8.73 44.82
C GLU A 466 -27.38 9.46 44.73
N LYS A 467 -28.15 9.22 43.67
CA LYS A 467 -29.51 9.77 43.51
C LYS A 467 -30.49 9.20 44.56
N LEU A 468 -30.42 7.90 44.83
CA LEU A 468 -31.24 7.23 45.83
C LEU A 468 -30.91 7.69 47.26
N LYS A 469 -29.67 8.07 47.53
CA LYS A 469 -29.22 8.66 48.78
C LYS A 469 -29.66 10.09 48.99
N LYS A 470 -30.01 10.83 47.92
CA LYS A 470 -30.34 12.27 47.97
C LYS A 470 -31.84 12.61 47.84
N SER A 471 -32.71 11.58 47.60
CA SER A 471 -34.15 11.85 47.35
C SER A 471 -34.92 11.92 48.68
N GLU A 472 -35.00 13.15 49.22
CA GLU A 472 -35.91 13.41 50.35
C GLU A 472 -37.31 13.87 49.86
N TYR A 473 -37.51 14.12 48.61
CA TYR A 473 -38.79 14.65 48.04
C TYR A 473 -39.16 13.99 46.72
N CYS A 474 -40.46 13.77 46.49
CA CYS A 474 -40.99 13.24 45.24
C CYS A 474 -40.80 14.21 44.07
N PRO A 475 -40.21 13.78 42.96
CA PRO A 475 -39.90 14.69 41.83
C PRO A 475 -41.14 15.15 41.04
N THR A 476 -42.33 14.50 41.24
CA THR A 476 -43.54 14.74 40.50
C THR A 476 -44.56 15.65 41.23
N CYS A 477 -44.53 15.65 42.56
CA CYS A 477 -45.53 16.39 43.33
C CYS A 477 -44.99 17.22 44.51
N GLY A 478 -43.67 17.22 44.76
CA GLY A 478 -43.01 18.08 45.74
C GLY A 478 -43.26 17.71 47.20
N ARG A 479 -43.92 16.61 47.54
CA ARG A 479 -44.15 16.21 48.93
C ARG A 479 -42.91 15.47 49.51
N LYS A 480 -42.65 15.70 50.75
CA LYS A 480 -41.63 14.99 51.51
C LYS A 480 -42.03 13.51 51.62
N LEU A 481 -41.22 12.62 51.22
CA LEU A 481 -41.44 11.19 51.31
C LEU A 481 -41.02 10.70 52.70
N ASP A 482 -42.01 10.68 53.61
CA ASP A 482 -41.78 10.05 54.93
C ASP A 482 -41.92 8.54 54.78
N ASN A 483 -40.86 7.84 55.02
CA ASN A 483 -40.74 6.36 55.04
C ASN A 483 -40.58 5.69 53.66
N VAL A 484 -39.67 6.14 52.84
CA VAL A 484 -39.16 5.29 51.79
C VAL A 484 -37.75 4.79 52.23
N ASP A 485 -37.74 3.59 52.71
CA ASP A 485 -36.47 2.92 52.99
C ASP A 485 -35.85 2.40 51.70
N ASN A 486 -34.93 3.20 51.18
CA ASN A 486 -34.19 2.82 49.96
C ASN A 486 -32.98 1.92 50.29
N SER A 487 -32.83 1.49 51.56
CA SER A 487 -31.68 0.74 52.02
C SER A 487 -31.46 -0.56 51.27
N SER A 488 -32.52 -1.30 51.00
CA SER A 488 -32.42 -2.58 50.26
C SER A 488 -32.01 -2.40 48.80
N MET A 489 -32.46 -1.27 48.22
CA MET A 489 -32.19 -0.98 46.80
C MET A 489 -30.75 -0.44 46.66
N ILE A 490 -30.33 0.34 47.64
CA ILE A 490 -28.92 0.83 47.68
C ILE A 490 -27.96 -0.33 47.95
N GLU A 491 -28.34 -1.29 48.80
CA GLU A 491 -27.54 -2.47 49.05
C GLU A 491 -27.42 -3.39 47.84
N THR A 492 -28.54 -3.57 47.12
CA THR A 492 -28.55 -4.34 45.88
C THR A 492 -27.65 -3.70 44.80
N LEU A 493 -27.82 -2.42 44.58
CA LEU A 493 -27.01 -1.67 43.63
C LEU A 493 -25.55 -1.57 44.05
N SER A 494 -25.26 -1.57 45.36
CA SER A 494 -23.88 -1.59 45.85
C SER A 494 -23.19 -2.92 45.65
N LYS A 495 -23.95 -4.02 45.73
CA LYS A 495 -23.44 -5.37 45.39
C LYS A 495 -23.18 -5.48 43.88
N GLU A 496 -24.12 -4.96 43.07
CA GLU A 496 -23.94 -4.90 41.64
C GLU A 496 -22.71 -4.06 41.26
N LEU A 497 -22.51 -2.89 41.89
CA LEU A 497 -21.37 -2.04 41.67
C LEU A 497 -20.04 -2.75 41.98
N SER A 498 -20.02 -3.52 43.05
CA SER A 498 -18.84 -4.30 43.44
C SER A 498 -18.52 -5.41 42.42
N SER A 499 -19.56 -6.09 41.93
CA SER A 499 -19.40 -7.14 40.90
C SER A 499 -18.84 -6.56 39.60
N ILE A 500 -19.39 -5.43 39.16
CA ILE A 500 -18.92 -4.73 37.94
C ILE A 500 -17.46 -4.30 38.11
N GLY A 501 -17.07 -3.90 39.32
CA GLY A 501 -15.68 -3.49 39.61
C GLY A 501 -14.70 -4.66 39.49
N GLU A 502 -15.12 -5.86 39.94
CA GLU A 502 -14.30 -7.07 39.82
C GLU A 502 -14.13 -7.53 38.38
N ASP A 503 -15.23 -7.52 37.62
CA ASP A 503 -15.21 -7.86 36.20
C ASP A 503 -14.38 -6.84 35.37
N GLY A 504 -14.45 -5.57 35.73
CA GLY A 504 -13.63 -4.51 35.14
C GLY A 504 -12.13 -4.72 35.35
N ARG A 505 -11.73 -5.21 36.54
CA ARG A 505 -10.33 -5.52 36.83
C ARG A 505 -9.81 -6.66 35.96
N LYS A 506 -10.59 -7.74 35.89
CA LYS A 506 -10.25 -8.92 35.07
C LYS A 506 -10.09 -8.55 33.58
N ALA A 507 -11.04 -7.77 33.08
CA ALA A 507 -10.99 -7.29 31.69
C ALA A 507 -9.76 -6.41 31.39
N ARG A 508 -9.26 -5.68 32.40
CA ARG A 508 -8.06 -4.85 32.28
C ARG A 508 -6.77 -5.68 32.24
N GLU A 509 -6.69 -6.73 33.04
CA GLU A 509 -5.56 -7.67 33.03
C GLU A 509 -5.45 -8.39 31.70
N GLU A 510 -6.58 -8.83 31.16
CA GLU A 510 -6.67 -9.49 29.86
C GLU A 510 -6.23 -8.58 28.70
N SER A 511 -6.71 -7.34 28.69
CA SER A 511 -6.30 -6.34 27.68
C SER A 511 -4.79 -6.05 27.70
N ASN A 512 -4.20 -5.97 28.90
CA ASN A 512 -2.76 -5.71 29.02
C ASN A 512 -1.91 -6.91 28.55
N ALA A 513 -2.39 -8.14 28.78
CA ALA A 513 -1.70 -9.34 28.33
C ALA A 513 -1.70 -9.43 26.78
N LEU A 514 -2.88 -9.19 26.17
CA LEU A 514 -3.03 -9.17 24.70
C LEU A 514 -2.22 -8.04 24.03
N SER A 515 -2.09 -6.90 24.71
CA SER A 515 -1.25 -5.80 24.23
C SER A 515 0.24 -6.16 24.13
N LYS A 516 0.75 -6.94 25.10
CA LYS A 516 2.14 -7.44 25.05
C LYS A 516 2.36 -8.44 23.90
N GLN A 517 1.43 -9.36 23.73
CA GLN A 517 1.51 -10.34 22.66
C GLN A 517 1.47 -9.69 21.27
N MET A 518 0.69 -8.63 21.14
CA MET A 518 0.61 -7.88 19.87
C MET A 518 1.94 -7.20 19.50
N GLU A 519 2.67 -6.72 20.51
CA GLU A 519 3.97 -6.07 20.27
C GLU A 519 5.06 -7.09 19.81
N GLU A 520 5.01 -8.30 20.35
CA GLU A 520 5.91 -9.37 19.92
C GLU A 520 5.63 -9.82 18.48
N LEU A 521 4.37 -9.92 18.12
CA LEU A 521 3.94 -10.28 16.76
C LEU A 521 4.26 -9.18 15.74
N LYS A 522 4.22 -7.90 16.15
CA LYS A 522 4.71 -6.78 15.34
C LYS A 522 6.18 -6.93 14.96
N ASN A 523 6.99 -7.27 15.93
CA ASN A 523 8.44 -7.41 15.71
C ASN A 523 8.79 -8.60 14.81
N LYS A 524 8.01 -9.69 14.89
CA LYS A 524 8.15 -10.84 13.99
C LYS A 524 7.76 -10.50 12.56
N ARG A 525 6.69 -9.73 12.39
CA ARG A 525 6.24 -9.23 11.09
C ARG A 525 7.34 -8.45 10.37
N LEU A 526 7.98 -7.50 11.05
CA LEU A 526 9.02 -6.66 10.46
C LEU A 526 10.16 -7.48 9.84
N LYS A 527 10.57 -8.54 10.53
CA LYS A 527 11.67 -9.39 10.05
C LYS A 527 11.30 -10.30 8.88
N TYR A 528 10.05 -10.79 8.83
CA TYR A 528 9.57 -11.59 7.71
C TYR A 528 9.39 -10.77 6.44
N GLU A 529 8.95 -9.52 6.56
CA GLU A 529 8.89 -8.58 5.46
C GLU A 529 10.27 -8.26 4.86
N GLU A 530 11.32 -8.33 5.65
CA GLU A 530 12.70 -8.07 5.20
C GLU A 530 13.30 -9.21 4.39
N ARG A 531 13.08 -10.44 4.83
CA ARG A 531 13.52 -11.63 4.09
C ARG A 531 13.00 -11.62 2.65
N ASN A 532 11.70 -11.45 2.45
CA ASN A 532 11.09 -11.50 1.12
C ASN A 532 11.55 -10.36 0.19
N LYS A 533 11.98 -9.20 0.78
CA LYS A 533 12.65 -8.15 -0.01
C LYS A 533 13.99 -8.62 -0.58
N ILE A 534 14.71 -9.36 0.22
CA ILE A 534 16.04 -9.83 -0.16
C ILE A 534 15.92 -10.97 -1.18
N GLU A 535 14.93 -11.87 -1.04
CA GLU A 535 14.62 -12.91 -2.04
C GLU A 535 14.26 -12.31 -3.41
N VAL A 536 13.43 -11.26 -3.41
CA VAL A 536 13.10 -10.55 -4.67
C VAL A 536 14.35 -9.89 -5.28
N LYS A 537 15.23 -9.34 -4.44
CA LYS A 537 16.50 -8.77 -4.93
C LYS A 537 17.43 -9.83 -5.51
N GLN A 538 17.49 -11.00 -4.87
CA GLN A 538 18.29 -12.11 -5.38
C GLN A 538 17.83 -12.56 -6.76
N ALA A 539 16.53 -12.87 -6.90
CA ALA A 539 15.95 -13.30 -8.16
C ALA A 539 16.18 -12.27 -9.29
N ALA A 540 16.09 -10.98 -8.92
CA ALA A 540 16.35 -9.89 -9.83
C ALA A 540 17.81 -9.81 -10.30
N LEU A 541 18.74 -10.09 -9.39
CA LEU A 541 20.18 -10.10 -9.73
C LEU A 541 20.56 -11.31 -10.57
N GLU A 542 19.96 -12.48 -10.31
CA GLU A 542 20.14 -13.67 -11.13
C GLU A 542 19.72 -13.43 -12.57
N LEU A 543 18.52 -12.86 -12.75
CA LEU A 543 18.01 -12.50 -14.07
C LEU A 543 18.92 -11.48 -14.79
N ASN A 544 19.42 -10.49 -14.04
CA ASN A 544 20.37 -9.51 -14.59
C ASN A 544 21.69 -10.14 -15.01
N LEU A 545 22.21 -11.09 -14.24
CA LEU A 545 23.45 -11.81 -14.55
C LEU A 545 23.29 -12.68 -15.80
N GLU A 546 22.17 -13.38 -15.94
CA GLU A 546 21.87 -14.16 -17.15
C GLU A 546 21.79 -13.26 -18.39
N ARG A 547 21.11 -12.11 -18.26
CA ARG A 547 21.05 -11.14 -19.35
C ARG A 547 22.43 -10.66 -19.78
N LEU A 548 23.24 -10.19 -18.81
CA LEU A 548 24.57 -9.67 -19.10
C LEU A 548 25.48 -10.73 -19.75
N ARG A 549 25.30 -12.02 -19.36
CA ARG A 549 26.02 -13.13 -20.00
C ARG A 549 25.62 -13.33 -21.45
N SER A 550 24.30 -13.26 -21.73
CA SER A 550 23.80 -13.37 -23.10
C SER A 550 24.30 -12.20 -23.96
N GLU A 551 24.17 -10.97 -23.45
CA GLU A 551 24.64 -9.75 -24.12
C GLU A 551 26.12 -9.79 -24.48
N TYR A 552 26.97 -10.20 -23.51
CA TYR A 552 28.38 -10.35 -23.73
C TYR A 552 28.70 -11.37 -24.82
N LYS A 553 27.95 -12.50 -24.82
CA LYS A 553 28.15 -13.56 -25.81
C LYS A 553 27.81 -13.10 -27.23
N ASP A 554 26.74 -12.32 -27.37
CA ASP A 554 26.32 -11.78 -28.67
C ASP A 554 27.32 -10.73 -29.19
N LEU A 555 27.79 -9.84 -28.30
CA LEU A 555 28.83 -8.86 -28.65
C LEU A 555 30.16 -9.54 -29.05
N ALA A 556 30.54 -10.61 -28.30
CA ALA A 556 31.75 -11.36 -28.60
C ALA A 556 31.67 -12.09 -29.96
N SER A 557 30.48 -12.61 -30.30
CA SER A 557 30.23 -13.25 -31.59
C SER A 557 30.39 -12.26 -32.75
N LYS A 558 29.80 -11.05 -32.63
CA LYS A 558 29.91 -9.96 -33.62
C LYS A 558 31.34 -9.47 -33.77
N LYS A 559 32.09 -9.36 -32.67
CA LYS A 559 33.51 -8.99 -32.71
C LYS A 559 34.33 -9.99 -33.48
N LYS A 560 34.14 -11.28 -33.19
CA LYS A 560 34.86 -12.37 -33.86
C LYS A 560 34.54 -12.41 -35.38
N GLU A 561 33.34 -12.08 -35.74
CA GLU A 561 32.91 -12.06 -37.15
C GLU A 561 33.51 -10.87 -37.89
N TYR A 562 33.63 -9.69 -37.24
CA TYR A 562 34.33 -8.53 -37.78
C TYR A 562 35.83 -8.78 -37.99
N GLU A 563 36.49 -9.31 -36.93
CA GLU A 563 37.96 -9.61 -36.98
C GLU A 563 38.30 -10.58 -38.11
N LYS A 564 37.40 -11.54 -38.42
CA LYS A 564 37.58 -12.48 -39.52
C LYS A 564 37.54 -11.84 -40.91
N ASN A 565 36.86 -10.71 -41.03
CA ASN A 565 36.67 -10.03 -42.32
C ASN A 565 37.44 -8.72 -42.45
N SER A 566 38.26 -8.30 -41.48
CA SER A 566 38.93 -6.98 -41.43
C SER A 566 39.80 -6.69 -42.64
N GLU A 567 40.65 -7.65 -43.08
CA GLU A 567 41.48 -7.48 -44.25
C GLU A 567 40.69 -7.25 -45.56
N ALA A 568 39.50 -7.82 -45.65
CA ALA A 568 38.65 -7.66 -46.83
C ALA A 568 37.93 -6.29 -46.86
N ILE A 569 37.66 -5.74 -45.69
CA ILE A 569 37.11 -4.38 -45.53
C ILE A 569 38.14 -3.34 -45.92
N ASP A 570 39.38 -3.48 -45.47
CA ASP A 570 40.45 -2.53 -45.79
C ASP A 570 40.82 -2.51 -47.29
N LYS A 571 40.91 -3.69 -47.94
CA LYS A 571 41.07 -3.82 -49.37
C LYS A 571 39.97 -3.14 -50.18
N ASN A 572 38.70 -3.29 -49.75
CA ASN A 572 37.59 -2.62 -50.41
C ASN A 572 37.63 -1.09 -50.27
N ASN A 573 38.10 -0.55 -49.15
CA ASN A 573 38.33 0.88 -48.93
C ASN A 573 39.42 1.43 -49.85
N GLU A 574 40.50 0.68 -50.07
CA GLU A 574 41.61 1.08 -50.95
C GLU A 574 41.19 1.11 -52.44
N ILE A 575 40.42 0.12 -52.86
CA ILE A 575 39.81 0.08 -54.19
C ILE A 575 38.83 1.24 -54.40
N GLU A 576 38.08 1.63 -53.38
CA GLU A 576 37.14 2.75 -53.44
C GLU A 576 37.84 4.12 -53.61
N LEU A 577 39.01 4.27 -52.94
CA LEU A 577 39.87 5.43 -53.17
C LEU A 577 40.38 5.54 -54.59
N GLN A 578 40.80 4.42 -55.19
CA GLN A 578 41.24 4.35 -56.59
C GLN A 578 40.07 4.64 -57.55
N ILE A 579 38.86 4.18 -57.25
CA ILE A 579 37.64 4.49 -58.04
C ILE A 579 37.34 6.01 -57.98
N ARG A 580 37.45 6.65 -56.80
CA ARG A 580 37.24 8.09 -56.63
C ARG A 580 38.25 8.93 -57.45
N ASN A 581 39.53 8.51 -57.42
CA ASN A 581 40.57 9.21 -58.18
C ASN A 581 40.31 9.11 -59.67
N THR A 582 39.81 8.01 -60.20
CA THR A 582 39.42 7.79 -61.62
C THR A 582 38.23 8.69 -62.01
N ASP A 583 37.25 8.86 -61.07
CA ASP A 583 36.10 9.76 -61.31
C ASP A 583 36.50 11.23 -61.38
N GLU A 584 37.52 11.65 -60.58
CA GLU A 584 38.09 13.01 -60.70
C GLU A 584 38.79 13.25 -62.04
N LEU A 585 39.49 12.24 -62.56
CA LEU A 585 40.13 12.32 -63.87
C LEU A 585 39.11 12.35 -65.01
N ILE A 586 38.04 11.62 -64.92
CA ILE A 586 36.90 11.66 -65.88
C ILE A 586 36.23 13.04 -65.86
N ARG A 587 36.11 13.64 -64.65
CA ARG A 587 35.47 14.93 -64.47
C ARG A 587 36.28 16.08 -65.05
N SER A 588 37.63 16.06 -64.94
CA SER A 588 38.50 17.10 -65.46
C SER A 588 38.57 17.13 -67.01
N ASN A 589 38.36 15.94 -67.61
CA ASN A 589 38.29 15.84 -69.10
C ASN A 589 36.93 16.26 -69.69
N ARG A 590 35.89 16.47 -68.88
CA ARG A 590 34.57 16.90 -69.33
C ARG A 590 34.32 18.42 -69.28
N GLU A 591 35.22 19.15 -68.69
CA GLU A 591 35.12 20.63 -68.58
C GLU A 591 35.21 21.35 -70.00
N CYS A 592 35.50 20.55 -71.04
CA CYS A 592 35.68 21.13 -72.44
C CYS A 592 34.38 21.35 -73.21
N PHE A 593 33.23 21.05 -72.71
CA PHE A 593 32.00 21.17 -73.54
C PHE A 593 31.06 22.29 -73.09
N GLN A 594 31.22 23.43 -73.68
CA GLN A 594 30.44 24.66 -73.40
C GLN A 594 28.91 24.52 -73.61
N ASN A 595 28.48 23.73 -74.57
CA ASN A 595 27.06 23.64 -74.94
C ASN A 595 26.16 22.92 -73.91
N ASN A 596 26.67 22.01 -73.09
CA ASN A 596 25.90 21.32 -72.15
C ASN A 596 25.92 21.96 -70.74
N LEU A 597 26.79 23.00 -70.54
CA LEU A 597 26.89 23.74 -69.26
C LEU A 597 25.55 24.34 -68.83
N GLN A 598 24.73 24.82 -69.80
CA GLN A 598 23.40 25.39 -69.40
C GLN A 598 22.42 24.37 -68.85
N ILE A 599 22.38 23.17 -69.46
CA ILE A 599 21.46 22.10 -69.03
C ILE A 599 21.96 21.55 -67.69
N ILE A 600 23.28 21.33 -67.56
CA ILE A 600 23.91 20.87 -66.34
C ILE A 600 23.73 21.93 -65.23
N ALA A 601 23.86 23.25 -65.50
CA ALA A 601 23.63 24.29 -64.54
C ALA A 601 22.17 24.32 -64.05
N ARG A 602 21.19 24.09 -64.97
CA ARG A 602 19.77 24.01 -64.63
C ARG A 602 19.49 22.81 -63.73
N ASN A 603 19.99 21.64 -64.14
CA ASN A 603 19.84 20.42 -63.31
C ASN A 603 20.53 20.53 -61.95
N LYS A 604 21.69 21.25 -61.89
CA LYS A 604 22.34 21.56 -60.60
C LYS A 604 21.45 22.41 -59.68
N SER A 605 20.76 23.40 -60.27
CA SER A 605 19.85 24.26 -59.53
C SER A 605 18.67 23.44 -58.95
N ASP A 606 18.11 22.52 -59.77
CA ASP A 606 17.03 21.64 -59.34
C ASP A 606 17.50 20.65 -58.24
N VAL A 607 18.73 20.14 -58.40
CA VAL A 607 19.35 19.27 -57.38
C VAL A 607 19.53 20.01 -56.05
N GLU A 608 19.97 21.27 -56.06
CA GLU A 608 20.09 22.06 -54.82
C GLU A 608 18.72 22.36 -54.18
N SER A 609 17.70 22.61 -55.03
CA SER A 609 16.32 22.75 -54.52
C SER A 609 15.85 21.47 -53.84
N TYR A 610 16.07 20.32 -54.47
CA TYR A 610 15.72 19.02 -53.87
C TYR A 610 16.52 18.67 -52.63
N LYS A 611 17.82 19.07 -52.56
CA LYS A 611 18.59 18.93 -51.31
C LYS A 611 17.98 19.74 -50.19
N GLY A 612 17.51 20.96 -50.49
CA GLY A 612 16.81 21.82 -49.54
C GLY A 612 15.54 21.13 -48.99
N GLU A 613 14.81 20.48 -49.89
CA GLU A 613 13.61 19.72 -49.51
C GLU A 613 13.95 18.44 -48.71
N ILE A 614 15.03 17.74 -49.08
CA ILE A 614 15.56 16.59 -48.31
C ILE A 614 15.91 17.02 -46.90
N LYS A 615 16.64 18.12 -46.73
CA LYS A 615 17.02 18.64 -45.45
C LYS A 615 15.79 18.93 -44.57
N LYS A 616 14.73 19.51 -45.14
CA LYS A 616 13.47 19.70 -44.39
C LYS A 616 12.85 18.38 -43.91
N ARG A 617 12.87 17.34 -44.76
CA ARG A 617 12.36 16.01 -44.40
C ARG A 617 13.23 15.33 -43.36
N GLU A 618 14.54 15.48 -43.46
CA GLU A 618 15.48 14.99 -42.46
C GLU A 618 15.29 15.68 -41.10
N ASP A 619 15.04 16.99 -41.07
CA ASP A 619 14.75 17.74 -39.87
C ASP A 619 13.41 17.26 -39.24
N ILE A 620 12.38 16.97 -40.06
CA ILE A 620 11.12 16.39 -39.58
C ILE A 620 11.35 14.98 -39.01
N LEU A 621 12.09 14.12 -39.72
CA LEU A 621 12.42 12.77 -39.26
C LEU A 621 13.22 12.80 -37.97
N LYS A 622 14.16 13.73 -37.83
CA LYS A 622 14.93 13.95 -36.61
C LYS A 622 14.02 14.35 -35.45
N ARG A 623 13.06 15.25 -35.69
CA ARG A 623 12.08 15.65 -34.68
C ARG A 623 11.15 14.47 -34.31
N ILE A 624 10.70 13.70 -35.30
CA ILE A 624 9.93 12.48 -35.02
C ILE A 624 10.74 11.52 -34.14
N ALA A 625 12.01 11.28 -34.46
CA ALA A 625 12.87 10.40 -33.68
C ALA A 625 13.12 10.93 -32.24
N GLU A 626 13.23 12.27 -32.07
CA GLU A 626 13.31 12.89 -30.74
C GLU A 626 11.98 12.75 -29.97
N GLU A 627 10.84 12.92 -30.65
CA GLU A 627 9.52 12.71 -30.06
C GLU A 627 9.28 11.24 -29.72
N GLU A 628 9.72 10.30 -30.55
CA GLU A 628 9.66 8.88 -30.24
C GLU A 628 10.44 8.55 -28.95
N LYS A 629 11.62 9.14 -28.77
CA LYS A 629 12.38 9.03 -27.51
C LYS A 629 11.63 9.67 -26.35
N LEU A 630 11.02 10.83 -26.57
CA LEU A 630 10.20 11.50 -25.56
C LEU A 630 9.02 10.63 -25.16
N VAL A 631 8.25 10.15 -26.14
CA VAL A 631 7.10 9.26 -25.93
C VAL A 631 7.53 7.96 -25.26
N LYS A 632 8.68 7.40 -25.64
CA LYS A 632 9.24 6.21 -25.01
C LYS A 632 9.52 6.46 -23.54
N ASN A 633 10.20 7.55 -23.18
CA ASN A 633 10.46 7.90 -21.79
C ASN A 633 9.18 8.17 -20.99
N TRP A 634 8.18 8.82 -21.60
CA TRP A 634 6.86 8.98 -21.01
C TRP A 634 6.14 7.67 -20.76
N LYS A 635 6.17 6.73 -21.71
CA LYS A 635 5.60 5.40 -21.56
C LYS A 635 6.30 4.62 -20.44
N ILE A 636 7.65 4.67 -20.41
CA ILE A 636 8.43 4.07 -19.33
C ILE A 636 8.05 4.69 -17.99
N TYR A 637 7.89 6.00 -17.91
CA TYR A 637 7.46 6.66 -16.69
C TYR A 637 6.05 6.26 -16.27
N LEU A 638 5.11 6.18 -17.22
CA LEU A 638 3.76 5.69 -16.97
C LEU A 638 3.74 4.22 -16.51
N ASP A 639 4.63 3.41 -17.03
CA ASP A 639 4.81 2.03 -16.57
C ASP A 639 5.43 1.98 -15.16
N LEU A 640 6.40 2.86 -14.86
CA LEU A 640 7.01 2.99 -13.54
C LEU A 640 5.99 3.36 -12.47
N VAL A 641 5.18 4.40 -12.70
CA VAL A 641 4.16 4.86 -11.74
C VAL A 641 2.85 4.09 -11.85
N GLY A 642 2.70 3.26 -12.88
CA GLY A 642 1.51 2.45 -13.12
C GLY A 642 1.33 1.31 -12.12
N LYS A 643 0.16 0.69 -12.15
CA LYS A 643 -0.22 -0.41 -11.23
C LYS A 643 0.75 -1.58 -11.21
N ASN A 644 1.43 -1.87 -12.32
CA ASN A 644 2.41 -2.94 -12.44
C ASN A 644 3.85 -2.47 -12.24
N GLY A 645 4.06 -1.19 -12.01
CA GLY A 645 5.34 -0.53 -11.83
C GLY A 645 5.88 -0.65 -10.41
N ILE A 646 6.38 0.48 -9.90
CA ILE A 646 6.96 0.53 -8.55
C ILE A 646 5.95 0.22 -7.44
N THR A 647 4.67 0.55 -7.65
CA THR A 647 3.59 0.18 -6.72
C THR A 647 3.62 -1.32 -6.42
N LYS A 648 3.69 -2.13 -7.46
CA LYS A 648 3.77 -3.59 -7.34
C LYS A 648 5.13 -4.05 -6.77
N MET A 649 6.22 -3.42 -7.19
CA MET A 649 7.54 -3.76 -6.67
C MET A 649 7.62 -3.50 -5.16
N VAL A 650 7.12 -2.35 -4.70
CA VAL A 650 7.06 -1.99 -3.27
C VAL A 650 6.12 -2.93 -2.53
N LEU A 651 4.96 -3.24 -3.11
CA LEU A 651 4.04 -4.21 -2.53
C LEU A 651 4.74 -5.57 -2.34
N ARG A 652 5.47 -6.06 -3.35
CA ARG A 652 6.24 -7.30 -3.23
C ARG A 652 7.31 -7.24 -2.14
N LYS A 653 7.93 -6.08 -1.96
CA LYS A 653 8.90 -5.86 -0.88
C LYS A 653 8.23 -5.74 0.50
N ALA A 654 6.99 -5.26 0.56
CA ALA A 654 6.23 -5.15 1.79
C ALA A 654 5.63 -6.49 2.25
N LEU A 655 5.26 -7.38 1.32
CA LEU A 655 4.66 -8.68 1.65
C LEU A 655 5.47 -9.51 2.65
N PRO A 656 6.79 -9.57 2.55
CA PRO A 656 7.62 -10.27 3.52
C PRO A 656 7.50 -9.75 4.93
N ILE A 657 7.40 -8.44 5.10
CA ILE A 657 7.21 -7.80 6.40
C ILE A 657 5.83 -8.15 6.95
N ILE A 658 4.79 -8.10 6.09
CA ILE A 658 3.43 -8.51 6.43
C ILE A 658 3.44 -9.97 6.92
N ASN A 659 4.05 -10.86 6.15
CA ASN A 659 4.09 -12.28 6.49
C ASN A 659 4.88 -12.54 7.78
N ALA A 660 5.96 -11.83 8.02
CA ALA A 660 6.74 -11.94 9.25
C ALA A 660 5.92 -11.55 10.49
N GLN A 661 5.19 -10.46 10.42
CA GLN A 661 4.33 -10.04 11.53
C GLN A 661 3.16 -11.01 11.75
N LEU A 662 2.61 -11.58 10.66
CA LEU A 662 1.58 -12.61 10.77
C LEU A 662 2.10 -13.86 11.47
N VAL A 663 3.28 -14.34 11.11
CA VAL A 663 3.92 -15.47 11.82
C VAL A 663 4.14 -15.14 13.29
N GLN A 664 4.65 -13.93 13.58
CA GLN A 664 4.87 -13.48 14.96
C GLN A 664 3.58 -13.46 15.79
N LEU A 665 2.48 -13.06 15.17
CA LEU A 665 1.19 -12.97 15.83
C LEU A 665 0.60 -14.37 16.11
N LEU A 666 0.77 -15.31 15.17
CA LEU A 666 0.08 -16.59 15.18
C LEU A 666 0.92 -17.77 15.70
N SER A 667 2.26 -17.65 15.76
CA SER A 667 3.18 -18.77 15.98
C SER A 667 2.87 -19.61 17.23
N ASP A 668 2.52 -18.98 18.36
CA ASP A 668 2.24 -19.64 19.64
C ASP A 668 0.75 -19.74 19.96
N VAL A 669 -0.10 -19.36 19.02
CA VAL A 669 -1.57 -19.34 19.18
C VAL A 669 -2.25 -20.35 18.27
N CYS A 670 -1.76 -20.51 17.04
CA CYS A 670 -2.40 -21.35 16.03
C CYS A 670 -1.47 -22.47 15.53
N ASP A 671 -2.07 -23.56 15.07
CA ASP A 671 -1.37 -24.69 14.43
C ASP A 671 -1.19 -24.50 12.91
N PHE A 672 -1.54 -23.33 12.38
CA PHE A 672 -1.45 -22.94 10.99
C PHE A 672 -0.78 -21.57 10.85
N ASP A 673 -0.29 -21.31 9.65
CA ASP A 673 0.29 -20.04 9.26
C ASP A 673 -0.51 -19.41 8.11
N ILE A 674 -0.38 -18.09 7.94
CA ILE A 674 -0.94 -17.38 6.79
C ILE A 674 0.18 -16.73 6.01
N GLU A 675 0.05 -16.79 4.71
CA GLU A 675 0.91 -16.10 3.77
C GLU A 675 0.11 -15.16 2.90
N VAL A 676 0.52 -13.91 2.84
CA VAL A 676 0.10 -12.98 1.79
C VAL A 676 1.09 -13.09 0.64
N ALA A 677 0.61 -13.45 -0.53
CA ALA A 677 1.45 -13.67 -1.70
C ALA A 677 0.87 -12.95 -2.92
N ILE A 678 1.68 -12.87 -3.98
CA ILE A 678 1.23 -12.39 -5.29
C ILE A 678 1.19 -13.59 -6.23
N ASN A 679 0.04 -13.82 -6.85
CA ASN A 679 -0.16 -14.91 -7.80
C ASN A 679 0.49 -14.61 -9.18
N SER A 680 0.41 -15.55 -10.10
CA SER A 680 0.93 -15.41 -11.46
C SER A 680 0.26 -14.29 -12.27
N LYS A 681 -0.96 -13.89 -11.91
CA LYS A 681 -1.69 -12.76 -12.50
C LYS A 681 -1.35 -11.42 -11.86
N ASN A 682 -0.44 -11.43 -10.88
CA ASN A 682 -0.04 -10.27 -10.09
C ASN A 682 -1.10 -9.72 -9.15
N ASP A 683 -2.06 -10.53 -8.76
CA ASP A 683 -3.07 -10.20 -7.76
C ASP A 683 -2.65 -10.72 -6.38
N VAL A 684 -3.13 -10.05 -5.33
CA VAL A 684 -2.84 -10.43 -3.94
C VAL A 684 -3.75 -11.57 -3.51
N VAL A 685 -3.11 -12.66 -3.08
CA VAL A 685 -3.78 -13.84 -2.56
C VAL A 685 -3.42 -14.08 -1.10
N PHE A 686 -4.35 -14.62 -0.34
CA PHE A 686 -4.16 -15.04 1.04
C PHE A 686 -4.17 -16.56 1.09
N ASN A 687 -3.07 -17.14 1.51
CA ASN A 687 -2.91 -18.58 1.63
C ASN A 687 -2.91 -18.99 3.11
N LEU A 688 -3.60 -20.08 3.39
CA LEU A 688 -3.52 -20.82 4.64
C LEU A 688 -2.44 -21.90 4.48
N ILE A 689 -1.51 -21.99 5.42
CA ILE A 689 -0.47 -23.02 5.44
C ILE A 689 -0.68 -23.86 6.68
N LYS A 690 -1.00 -25.14 6.48
CA LYS A 690 -1.20 -26.10 7.56
C LYS A 690 -0.49 -27.40 7.21
N ASP A 691 0.31 -27.90 8.12
CA ASP A 691 1.11 -29.14 7.94
C ASP A 691 1.91 -29.15 6.63
N GLY A 692 2.45 -27.98 6.23
CA GLY A 692 3.20 -27.79 4.99
C GLY A 692 2.36 -27.71 3.71
N VAL A 693 1.04 -27.84 3.82
CA VAL A 693 0.12 -27.73 2.67
C VAL A 693 -0.40 -26.30 2.58
N ARG A 694 -0.29 -25.72 1.38
CA ARG A 694 -0.81 -24.38 1.05
C ARG A 694 -2.20 -24.52 0.41
N SER A 695 -3.18 -23.79 0.94
CA SER A 695 -4.55 -23.72 0.42
C SER A 695 -5.05 -22.26 0.40
N ASP A 696 -6.14 -21.99 -0.32
CA ASP A 696 -6.77 -20.66 -0.26
C ASP A 696 -7.35 -20.44 1.15
N LEU A 697 -7.12 -19.27 1.72
CA LEU A 697 -7.60 -18.92 3.06
C LEU A 697 -9.11 -19.02 3.18
N ASN A 698 -9.88 -18.78 2.12
CA ASN A 698 -11.34 -18.92 2.13
C ASN A 698 -11.82 -20.36 2.40
N SER A 699 -10.94 -21.36 2.23
CA SER A 699 -11.24 -22.76 2.54
C SER A 699 -11.02 -23.14 4.00
N GLY A 700 -10.55 -22.21 4.82
CA GLY A 700 -10.28 -22.43 6.24
C GLY A 700 -11.52 -22.70 7.07
N SER A 701 -11.36 -23.39 8.20
CA SER A 701 -12.40 -23.58 9.21
C SER A 701 -12.82 -22.25 9.84
N GLY A 702 -13.92 -22.26 10.59
CA GLY A 702 -14.42 -21.06 11.26
C GLY A 702 -13.38 -20.37 12.16
N PHE A 703 -12.61 -21.17 12.92
CA PHE A 703 -11.50 -20.63 13.73
C PHE A 703 -10.37 -20.07 12.86
N GLU A 704 -9.91 -20.84 11.86
CA GLU A 704 -8.85 -20.44 10.96
C GLU A 704 -9.21 -19.13 10.25
N LEU A 705 -10.41 -19.02 9.70
CA LEU A 705 -10.87 -17.78 9.06
C LEU A 705 -10.96 -16.60 10.03
N THR A 706 -11.48 -16.83 11.23
CA THR A 706 -11.66 -15.78 12.24
C THR A 706 -10.29 -15.27 12.71
N ALA A 707 -9.41 -16.18 13.11
CA ALA A 707 -8.07 -15.86 13.56
C ALA A 707 -7.27 -15.14 12.47
N SER A 708 -7.37 -15.64 11.23
CA SER A 708 -6.74 -15.07 10.06
C SER A 708 -7.21 -13.65 9.76
N ALA A 709 -8.52 -13.47 9.73
CA ALA A 709 -9.11 -12.17 9.41
C ALA A 709 -8.73 -11.09 10.43
N LEU A 710 -8.64 -11.48 11.70
CA LEU A 710 -8.20 -10.60 12.78
C LEU A 710 -6.70 -10.30 12.70
N ALA A 711 -5.88 -11.33 12.48
CA ALA A 711 -4.44 -11.19 12.36
C ALA A 711 -4.07 -10.30 11.16
N LEU A 712 -4.69 -10.53 9.97
CA LEU A 712 -4.50 -9.69 8.78
C LEU A 712 -4.84 -8.23 9.04
N ARG A 713 -6.00 -7.95 9.67
CA ARG A 713 -6.41 -6.58 9.97
C ARG A 713 -5.47 -5.90 10.94
N ALA A 714 -5.03 -6.62 11.96
CA ALA A 714 -4.10 -6.11 12.95
C ALA A 714 -2.75 -5.73 12.34
N VAL A 715 -2.16 -6.66 11.57
CA VAL A 715 -0.89 -6.44 10.87
C VAL A 715 -1.00 -5.27 9.89
N LEU A 716 -2.06 -5.24 9.10
CA LEU A 716 -2.25 -4.19 8.11
C LEU A 716 -2.54 -2.82 8.75
N ALA A 717 -3.28 -2.80 9.87
CA ALA A 717 -3.50 -1.57 10.63
C ALA A 717 -2.19 -1.01 11.20
N ASP A 718 -1.31 -1.89 11.69
CA ASP A 718 -0.03 -1.48 12.26
C ASP A 718 0.98 -0.98 11.23
N MET A 719 0.92 -1.51 10.00
CA MET A 719 1.74 -1.03 8.90
C MET A 719 1.16 0.18 8.18
N SER A 720 -0.10 0.47 8.44
CA SER A 720 -0.81 1.48 7.68
C SER A 720 -0.25 2.88 7.92
N THR A 721 -0.04 3.62 6.83
CA THR A 721 0.30 5.05 6.85
C THR A 721 -0.95 5.94 6.98
N ILE A 722 -2.15 5.36 6.93
CA ILE A 722 -3.40 6.09 7.06
C ILE A 722 -3.73 6.41 8.53
N PRO A 723 -4.49 7.48 8.78
CA PRO A 723 -4.94 7.81 10.13
C PRO A 723 -5.72 6.66 10.75
N ARG A 724 -5.42 6.35 12.01
CA ARG A 724 -6.11 5.29 12.77
C ARG A 724 -6.50 5.72 14.16
N MET A 725 -7.62 5.19 14.63
CA MET A 725 -8.07 5.38 16.00
C MET A 725 -7.24 4.56 16.98
N CYS A 726 -7.02 5.08 18.19
CA CYS A 726 -6.29 4.39 19.24
C CYS A 726 -7.07 3.22 19.88
N GLY A 727 -8.36 3.07 19.57
CA GLY A 727 -9.21 1.99 20.07
C GLY A 727 -9.86 1.21 18.95
N VAL A 728 -10.35 0.01 19.24
CA VAL A 728 -11.00 -0.89 18.28
C VAL A 728 -12.17 -1.61 18.91
N VAL A 729 -13.17 -1.96 18.10
CA VAL A 729 -14.40 -2.63 18.51
C VAL A 729 -14.50 -3.99 17.84
N LEU A 730 -14.67 -5.04 18.64
CA LEU A 730 -14.94 -6.40 18.19
C LEU A 730 -16.35 -6.81 18.62
N ASP A 731 -17.27 -6.86 17.66
CA ASP A 731 -18.68 -7.17 17.91
C ASP A 731 -19.02 -8.59 17.46
N GLU A 732 -19.18 -9.51 18.44
CA GLU A 732 -19.60 -10.91 18.27
C GLU A 732 -18.77 -11.72 17.26
N VAL A 733 -17.46 -11.50 17.22
CA VAL A 733 -16.57 -12.07 16.19
C VAL A 733 -16.22 -13.55 16.39
N TRP A 734 -16.61 -14.14 17.51
CA TRP A 734 -16.34 -15.53 17.92
C TRP A 734 -17.45 -16.52 17.59
N GLY A 735 -18.54 -16.11 16.97
CA GLY A 735 -19.68 -16.98 16.68
C GLY A 735 -19.35 -18.26 15.90
N ARG A 736 -18.22 -18.25 15.16
CA ARG A 736 -17.75 -19.39 14.35
C ARG A 736 -16.61 -20.18 15.00
N VAL A 737 -16.18 -19.79 16.18
CA VAL A 737 -15.06 -20.41 16.90
C VAL A 737 -15.58 -21.49 17.82
N ALA A 738 -15.05 -22.71 17.69
CA ALA A 738 -15.36 -23.80 18.64
C ALA A 738 -14.75 -23.48 20.01
N ARG A 739 -15.41 -23.98 21.09
CA ARG A 739 -14.97 -23.70 22.46
C ARG A 739 -13.55 -24.12 22.76
N ASP A 740 -13.09 -25.20 22.16
CA ASP A 740 -11.73 -25.72 22.31
C ASP A 740 -10.66 -24.71 21.85
N ASN A 741 -11.04 -23.75 20.99
CA ASN A 741 -10.17 -22.71 20.49
C ASN A 741 -10.31 -21.34 21.19
N TYR A 742 -11.12 -21.26 22.25
CA TYR A 742 -11.32 -19.99 22.96
C TYR A 742 -10.04 -19.50 23.67
N ASP A 743 -9.24 -20.40 24.22
CA ASP A 743 -7.95 -20.04 24.80
C ASP A 743 -6.99 -19.48 23.76
N ASN A 744 -6.96 -20.07 22.56
CA ASN A 744 -6.16 -19.60 21.46
C ASN A 744 -6.64 -18.21 20.99
N MET A 745 -7.96 -18.04 20.87
CA MET A 745 -8.56 -16.74 20.53
C MET A 745 -8.25 -15.68 21.59
N ARG A 746 -8.35 -16.03 22.87
CA ARG A 746 -7.97 -15.14 23.96
C ARG A 746 -6.54 -14.67 23.82
N HIS A 747 -5.58 -15.58 23.65
CA HIS A 747 -4.17 -15.25 23.47
C HIS A 747 -3.94 -14.37 22.25
N LEU A 748 -4.65 -14.63 21.13
CA LEU A 748 -4.56 -13.79 19.93
C LEU A 748 -5.06 -12.37 20.21
N ILE A 749 -6.22 -12.23 20.85
CA ILE A 749 -6.78 -10.93 21.22
C ILE A 749 -5.88 -10.20 22.20
N GLU A 750 -5.32 -10.89 23.19
CA GLU A 750 -4.33 -10.36 24.12
C GLU A 750 -3.07 -9.83 23.41
N LYS A 751 -2.61 -10.52 22.36
CA LYS A 751 -1.50 -10.03 21.53
C LYS A 751 -1.88 -8.80 20.70
N ILE A 752 -3.05 -8.83 20.07
CA ILE A 752 -3.53 -7.71 19.23
C ILE A 752 -3.82 -6.46 20.09
N SER A 753 -4.35 -6.65 21.30
CA SER A 753 -4.72 -5.52 22.17
C SER A 753 -3.56 -4.60 22.52
N LYS A 754 -2.31 -5.09 22.45
CA LYS A 754 -1.11 -4.32 22.73
C LYS A 754 -0.87 -3.14 21.77
N SER A 755 -1.47 -3.21 20.58
CA SER A 755 -1.39 -2.13 19.57
C SER A 755 -2.43 -1.02 19.77
N TYR A 756 -3.37 -1.23 20.72
CA TYR A 756 -4.47 -0.30 20.99
C TYR A 756 -4.47 0.14 22.45
N GLU A 757 -4.98 1.34 22.72
CA GLU A 757 -5.16 1.80 24.10
C GLU A 757 -6.30 1.06 24.79
N TRP A 758 -7.36 0.81 24.02
CA TRP A 758 -8.51 0.05 24.48
C TRP A 758 -9.12 -0.79 23.33
N MET A 759 -9.71 -1.91 23.72
CA MET A 759 -10.40 -2.81 22.80
C MET A 759 -11.75 -3.21 23.41
N PHE A 760 -12.83 -2.80 22.77
CA PHE A 760 -14.16 -3.26 23.16
C PHE A 760 -14.43 -4.65 22.64
N LEU A 761 -14.76 -5.56 23.56
CA LEU A 761 -15.28 -6.88 23.26
C LEU A 761 -16.78 -6.90 23.52
N ILE A 762 -17.58 -7.01 22.47
CA ILE A 762 -19.02 -7.26 22.60
C ILE A 762 -19.23 -8.77 22.48
N SER A 763 -19.77 -9.41 23.52
CA SER A 763 -20.09 -10.83 23.53
C SER A 763 -21.23 -11.21 24.44
N HIS A 764 -21.92 -12.24 24.02
CA HIS A 764 -22.90 -12.94 24.85
C HIS A 764 -22.29 -14.17 25.58
N LEU A 765 -21.05 -14.55 25.22
CA LEU A 765 -20.38 -15.71 25.78
C LEU A 765 -19.77 -15.39 27.15
N ASN A 766 -19.98 -16.24 28.12
CA ASN A 766 -19.44 -16.05 29.46
C ASN A 766 -17.91 -16.18 29.49
N GLU A 767 -17.37 -17.05 28.67
CA GLU A 767 -15.91 -17.23 28.53
C GLU A 767 -15.20 -15.93 28.08
N VAL A 768 -15.81 -15.18 27.19
CA VAL A 768 -15.27 -13.88 26.73
C VAL A 768 -15.35 -12.81 27.82
N LYS A 769 -16.29 -12.90 28.70
CA LYS A 769 -16.42 -11.99 29.84
C LYS A 769 -15.20 -12.07 30.75
N ASP A 770 -14.67 -13.29 30.94
CA ASP A 770 -13.52 -13.57 31.79
C ASP A 770 -12.18 -13.09 31.17
N TRP A 771 -12.18 -12.65 29.91
CA TRP A 771 -10.98 -12.12 29.27
C TRP A 771 -10.72 -10.65 29.57
N CYS A 772 -11.72 -9.94 30.06
CA CYS A 772 -11.72 -8.49 30.21
C CYS A 772 -11.49 -8.06 31.66
N GLU A 773 -10.68 -7.04 31.86
CA GLU A 773 -10.39 -6.45 33.15
C GLU A 773 -11.44 -5.43 33.61
N SER A 774 -12.15 -4.84 32.66
CA SER A 774 -13.18 -3.85 32.93
C SER A 774 -14.46 -4.14 32.14
N ASN A 775 -15.59 -3.68 32.64
CA ASN A 775 -16.89 -3.88 32.02
C ASN A 775 -17.66 -2.58 31.89
N VAL A 776 -18.05 -2.26 30.66
CA VAL A 776 -19.01 -1.22 30.36
C VAL A 776 -20.38 -1.88 30.11
N VAL A 777 -21.37 -1.44 30.83
CA VAL A 777 -22.71 -2.04 30.79
C VAL A 777 -23.69 -1.08 30.13
N VAL A 778 -24.37 -1.55 29.12
CA VAL A 778 -25.50 -0.85 28.51
C VAL A 778 -26.78 -1.43 29.05
N THR A 779 -27.48 -0.67 29.86
CA THR A 779 -28.82 -1.06 30.36
C THR A 779 -29.90 -0.43 29.47
N LYS A 780 -31.03 -1.11 29.38
CA LYS A 780 -32.20 -0.59 28.66
C LYS A 780 -33.41 -0.53 29.56
N GLU A 781 -33.80 0.67 29.91
CA GLU A 781 -34.98 0.95 30.73
C GLU A 781 -36.02 1.71 29.89
N ASN A 782 -37.26 1.26 29.92
CA ASN A 782 -38.33 1.89 29.14
C ASN A 782 -38.00 2.09 27.65
N ASN A 783 -37.32 1.14 27.05
CA ASN A 783 -36.83 1.15 25.68
C ASN A 783 -35.74 2.21 25.40
N ILE A 784 -35.21 2.87 26.41
CA ILE A 784 -34.11 3.84 26.31
C ILE A 784 -32.85 3.19 26.85
N SER A 785 -31.78 3.24 26.07
CA SER A 785 -30.48 2.74 26.46
C SER A 785 -29.74 3.75 27.34
N LYS A 786 -29.09 3.26 28.37
CA LYS A 786 -28.17 4.00 29.25
C LYS A 786 -26.85 3.25 29.34
N ILE A 787 -25.78 3.98 29.57
CA ILE A 787 -24.45 3.40 29.64
C ILE A 787 -23.79 3.70 30.97
N ALA A 788 -23.11 2.72 31.53
CA ALA A 788 -22.37 2.87 32.79
C ALA A 788 -21.10 2.03 32.77
N MET A 789 -20.03 2.56 33.31
CA MET A 789 -18.79 1.84 33.57
C MET A 789 -18.92 1.17 34.94
N LYS A 790 -18.76 -0.17 34.97
CA LYS A 790 -18.63 -0.93 36.19
C LYS A 790 -17.14 -1.21 36.39
N CYS A 791 -16.49 -0.52 37.34
CA CYS A 791 -15.12 -0.79 37.75
C CYS A 791 -15.03 -2.05 38.62
#